data_1622a78632f7e1a3978fffaad46d61af
#
_entry.id   1622a78632f7e1a3978fffaad46d61af
#
_cell.length_a   1.000
_cell.length_b   1.000
_cell.length_c   1.000
_cell.angle_alpha   90.00
_cell.angle_beta   90.00
_cell.angle_gamma   90.00
#
_symmetry.space_group_name_H-M   'P 1'
#
loop_
_entity.id
_entity.type
_entity.pdbx_description
1 polymer ?
#
loop_
_entity_poly.entity_id
_entity_poly.type
_entity_poly.pdbx_seq_one_letter_code
_entity_poly.pdbx_strand_id
1 'polypeptide(L)'
;GVIKPLIIGHQADLKPSTNPFSAIVRQPLASPEPEPEAMQDPTLGVAEVSESVTQVTPTVPTSPTASTVPEAPEVPAAPDSLTPPAAPAPARIPTAATTPAPAVPEAPPVKPSKVRKPVDVDKLKAELSEWGAWASMPQLGSKKPQDKKKSKVGGPSLVYRFPGDSQVLQEVDIAVVMESTYPFTAGDTAVSVQNIIRHNPDLTFGVIHIADNSNAPAKSMFELPANVKWVDVIYLESTEVSEKFSGLVSSPVTDEQVREVLDAIESSVTGNHEPMHALYENAINPQTRTWSAWGALGHREFMNAAIKAAGKADDISLSQLFDLAYNFFLRIYTLLDRVLPTARVYHAHSSGNAGLVAAAGAVQNKGKFFLTEHNLNIRDSINKLLSRDLNRRVTSEAPLKLTTDTFERFWTQWWLELGALNYAEAELITYLYPQAVTDAQELGGAQEKAEVLPDGIEWEDLEIPRIWRQQAVPKLERKISWKLAVVGDFQPSKGIIELIDAVKIMVDGGKTDVRVDLLKPTDGSTTDEPEYYSRCVAHIKQLSVENYVRLRDVKDARDVMHEYDALVVPSFQESQPHAALVAMTMGVPIIGSSVGGMNALVTEELSDAQHKKIGASGELVPPGDSAALATLMAKLTQSPELYRAWHENALARIKAFYLLPQVMRRYNAIYRNLGAGKHKVIGGMAMVP
;
A
#
# COMPACT_ATOMS: atom_id res chain seq x y z
N GLY A 1 13.83 8.80 23.07
CA GLY A 1 14.77 7.73 23.45
C GLY A 1 14.34 6.45 22.76
N VAL A 2 15.24 5.82 22.02
CA VAL A 2 14.98 4.58 21.30
C VAL A 2 14.58 3.50 22.32
N ILE A 3 13.35 2.99 22.25
CA ILE A 3 12.90 1.87 23.06
C ILE A 3 13.66 0.64 22.58
N LYS A 4 14.49 0.05 23.45
CA LYS A 4 15.13 -1.22 23.13
C LYS A 4 14.05 -2.31 23.05
N PRO A 5 14.12 -3.25 22.11
CA PRO A 5 13.15 -4.33 21.98
C PRO A 5 13.14 -5.18 23.27
N LEU A 6 11.93 -5.49 23.72
CA LEU A 6 11.65 -6.32 24.88
C LEU A 6 11.77 -7.79 24.48
N ILE A 7 12.71 -8.51 25.08
CA ILE A 7 12.90 -9.95 24.87
C ILE A 7 12.20 -10.68 26.03
N ILE A 8 11.16 -11.45 25.75
CA ILE A 8 10.51 -12.35 26.72
C ILE A 8 11.00 -13.77 26.49
N GLY A 9 11.47 -14.40 27.55
CA GLY A 9 11.94 -15.78 27.53
C GLY A 9 10.88 -16.82 27.11
N HIS A 10 11.30 -18.01 26.80
CA HIS A 10 10.57 -19.10 26.15
C HIS A 10 9.16 -19.34 26.65
N GLN A 11 8.25 -19.45 25.72
CA GLN A 11 6.81 -19.64 25.87
C GLN A 11 6.44 -21.14 25.99
N ALA A 12 7.01 -21.83 26.96
CA ALA A 12 6.46 -23.13 27.36
C ALA A 12 5.50 -22.89 28.53
N ASP A 13 4.23 -23.27 28.37
CA ASP A 13 3.20 -23.32 29.42
C ASP A 13 2.41 -22.06 29.80
N LEU A 14 2.03 -21.21 28.87
CA LEU A 14 0.94 -20.28 29.13
C LEU A 14 -0.41 -21.01 29.00
N LYS A 15 -1.00 -21.45 30.12
CA LYS A 15 -2.43 -21.77 30.17
C LYS A 15 -3.25 -20.52 29.83
N PRO A 16 -4.46 -20.65 29.24
CA PRO A 16 -5.32 -19.49 28.98
C PRO A 16 -5.48 -18.71 30.28
N SER A 17 -4.97 -17.48 30.27
CA SER A 17 -5.01 -16.60 31.42
C SER A 17 -6.18 -15.65 31.21
N THR A 18 -6.99 -15.43 32.23
CA THR A 18 -8.02 -14.40 32.29
C THR A 18 -7.43 -12.97 32.37
N ASN A 19 -6.19 -12.81 32.01
CA ASN A 19 -5.46 -11.57 32.11
C ASN A 19 -5.55 -10.81 30.77
N PRO A 20 -5.99 -9.55 30.74
CA PRO A 20 -6.20 -8.77 29.53
C PRO A 20 -4.92 -8.54 28.72
N PHE A 21 -3.73 -8.59 29.33
CA PHE A 21 -2.48 -8.47 28.58
C PHE A 21 -2.03 -9.78 27.92
N SER A 22 -2.43 -10.95 28.44
CA SER A 22 -2.25 -12.22 27.71
C SER A 22 -3.22 -12.34 26.53
N ALA A 23 -4.31 -11.58 26.57
CA ALA A 23 -5.28 -11.48 25.50
C ALA A 23 -4.78 -10.66 24.28
N ILE A 24 -3.71 -9.90 24.42
CA ILE A 24 -3.04 -9.25 23.28
C ILE A 24 -2.45 -10.29 22.31
N VAL A 25 -2.23 -11.53 22.77
CA VAL A 25 -1.78 -12.65 21.96
C VAL A 25 -2.97 -13.58 21.73
N ARG A 26 -3.62 -13.51 20.57
CA ARG A 26 -4.72 -14.42 20.21
C ARG A 26 -4.28 -15.88 20.32
N GLN A 27 -5.09 -16.69 20.94
CA GLN A 27 -5.00 -18.14 20.74
C GLN A 27 -5.44 -18.46 19.32
N PRO A 28 -4.78 -19.41 18.63
CA PRO A 28 -5.26 -19.85 17.33
C PRO A 28 -6.70 -20.36 17.49
N LEU A 29 -7.61 -19.80 16.68
CA LEU A 29 -8.93 -20.38 16.50
C LEU A 29 -8.72 -21.82 16.05
N ALA A 30 -9.31 -22.79 16.76
CA ALA A 30 -9.30 -24.18 16.33
C ALA A 30 -9.80 -24.22 14.88
N SER A 31 -9.04 -24.88 14.01
CA SER A 31 -9.48 -25.16 12.65
C SER A 31 -10.87 -25.78 12.74
N PRO A 32 -11.85 -25.40 11.90
CA PRO A 32 -13.12 -26.11 11.88
C PRO A 32 -12.81 -27.58 11.65
N GLU A 33 -13.31 -28.43 12.54
CA GLU A 33 -13.32 -29.88 12.32
C GLU A 33 -13.98 -30.11 10.95
N PRO A 34 -13.45 -31.03 10.10
CA PRO A 34 -14.13 -31.37 8.87
C PRO A 34 -15.54 -31.85 9.24
N GLU A 35 -16.55 -31.31 8.57
CA GLU A 35 -17.93 -31.74 8.71
C GLU A 35 -17.98 -33.26 8.60
N PRO A 36 -18.72 -33.95 9.49
CA PRO A 36 -18.89 -35.40 9.39
C PRO A 36 -19.58 -35.69 8.05
N GLU A 37 -18.93 -36.50 7.21
CA GLU A 37 -19.52 -37.05 6.00
C GLU A 37 -20.89 -37.64 6.36
N ALA A 38 -21.91 -37.20 5.64
CA ALA A 38 -23.26 -37.68 5.78
C ALA A 38 -23.29 -39.21 5.62
N MET A 39 -23.61 -39.93 6.72
CA MET A 39 -23.92 -41.34 6.69
C MET A 39 -25.06 -41.58 5.71
N GLN A 40 -24.75 -42.16 4.58
CA GLN A 40 -25.76 -42.77 3.71
C GLN A 40 -26.22 -44.09 4.30
N ASP A 41 -27.52 -44.17 4.49
CA ASP A 41 -28.27 -45.28 4.97
C ASP A 41 -28.13 -46.48 4.01
N PRO A 42 -27.79 -47.73 4.46
CA PRO A 42 -27.67 -48.88 3.59
C PRO A 42 -28.95 -49.73 3.63
N THR A 43 -29.85 -49.61 2.67
CA THR A 43 -30.83 -50.67 2.41
C THR A 43 -31.07 -50.88 0.92
N LEU A 44 -31.02 -52.18 0.59
CA LEU A 44 -31.44 -52.87 -0.65
C LEU A 44 -30.36 -52.96 -1.75
N GLY A 45 -29.78 -54.12 -2.01
CA GLY A 45 -30.27 -55.43 -2.26
C GLY A 45 -29.53 -56.07 -3.43
N VAL A 46 -28.80 -57.15 -3.16
CA VAL A 46 -28.64 -58.40 -3.98
C VAL A 46 -28.10 -58.31 -5.43
N ALA A 47 -26.94 -58.85 -5.68
CA ALA A 47 -26.64 -60.06 -6.47
C ALA A 47 -25.15 -60.12 -6.89
N GLU A 48 -24.52 -61.15 -6.37
CA GLU A 48 -23.53 -62.08 -6.90
C GLU A 48 -22.96 -61.83 -8.31
N VAL A 49 -21.62 -61.92 -8.46
CA VAL A 49 -20.92 -63.05 -9.07
C VAL A 49 -19.41 -62.92 -8.88
N SER A 50 -18.82 -64.01 -8.46
CA SER A 50 -17.47 -64.46 -8.23
C SER A 50 -16.47 -64.21 -9.34
N GLU A 51 -15.19 -64.08 -8.98
CA GLU A 51 -14.07 -64.99 -9.19
C GLU A 51 -12.72 -64.29 -9.03
N SER A 52 -12.00 -64.67 -8.07
CA SER A 52 -10.75 -65.43 -7.96
C SER A 52 -9.44 -64.67 -8.21
N VAL A 53 -8.68 -64.64 -7.10
CA VAL A 53 -7.28 -65.09 -6.92
C VAL A 53 -6.17 -64.32 -7.67
N THR A 54 -5.30 -63.64 -6.98
CA THR A 54 -3.97 -64.15 -6.56
C THR A 54 -3.22 -63.17 -5.68
N GLN A 55 -2.79 -63.65 -4.51
CA GLN A 55 -1.76 -63.01 -3.67
C GLN A 55 -0.40 -63.14 -4.33
N VAL A 56 0.40 -62.06 -4.30
CA VAL A 56 1.85 -62.18 -4.28
C VAL A 56 2.40 -61.09 -3.38
N THR A 57 2.92 -61.49 -2.25
CA THR A 57 3.86 -60.78 -1.40
C THR A 57 5.27 -60.90 -1.99
N PRO A 58 6.12 -59.91 -1.90
CA PRO A 58 7.55 -60.17 -1.70
C PRO A 58 8.13 -59.41 -0.50
N THR A 59 8.70 -60.22 0.30
CA THR A 59 9.84 -60.23 1.23
C THR A 59 10.80 -59.02 1.14
N VAL A 60 11.10 -58.53 2.36
CA VAL A 60 12.22 -57.66 2.73
C VAL A 60 13.56 -58.44 2.59
N PRO A 61 14.66 -57.86 2.17
CA PRO A 61 15.97 -58.29 2.57
C PRO A 61 16.69 -57.26 3.45
N THR A 62 17.31 -57.84 4.47
CA THR A 62 18.17 -57.35 5.51
C THR A 62 19.47 -56.70 5.01
N SER A 63 19.94 -55.75 5.82
CA SER A 63 21.24 -55.08 5.73
C SER A 63 22.42 -56.02 5.84
N PRO A 64 23.62 -55.63 5.36
CA PRO A 64 24.84 -55.87 6.09
C PRO A 64 25.68 -54.63 6.40
N THR A 65 26.08 -54.60 7.68
CA THR A 65 27.39 -54.24 8.33
C THR A 65 28.32 -53.23 7.69
N ALA A 66 28.64 -52.27 8.54
CA ALA A 66 29.80 -51.43 8.78
C ALA A 66 31.08 -51.66 7.97
N SER A 67 31.68 -50.59 7.47
CA SER A 67 33.15 -50.46 7.37
C SER A 67 33.59 -48.98 7.40
N THR A 68 34.33 -48.67 8.44
CA THR A 68 35.49 -47.76 8.62
C THR A 68 35.48 -46.38 7.97
N VAL A 69 35.46 -45.39 8.86
CA VAL A 69 35.85 -43.99 8.68
C VAL A 69 37.38 -43.86 8.73
N PRO A 70 38.04 -43.11 7.85
CA PRO A 70 39.38 -42.62 8.12
C PRO A 70 39.35 -41.23 8.79
N GLU A 71 40.21 -41.08 9.77
CA GLU A 71 40.56 -39.96 10.61
C GLU A 71 40.99 -38.73 9.81
N ALA A 72 40.56 -37.54 10.24
CA ALA A 72 41.05 -36.24 9.78
C ALA A 72 42.30 -35.83 10.59
N PRO A 73 43.27 -35.14 9.99
CA PRO A 73 44.49 -34.74 10.69
C PRO A 73 44.28 -33.51 11.59
N GLU A 74 44.98 -33.55 12.72
CA GLU A 74 45.05 -32.54 13.78
C GLU A 74 45.59 -31.19 13.28
N VAL A 75 44.98 -30.09 13.77
CA VAL A 75 45.44 -28.70 13.66
C VAL A 75 46.27 -28.36 14.89
N PRO A 76 47.50 -27.83 14.77
CA PRO A 76 48.30 -27.44 15.94
C PRO A 76 47.83 -26.09 16.53
N ALA A 77 47.97 -26.00 17.85
CA ALA A 77 47.60 -24.86 18.70
C ALA A 77 48.41 -23.58 18.40
N ALA A 78 47.71 -22.45 18.51
CA ALA A 78 48.25 -21.09 18.43
C ALA A 78 48.94 -20.68 19.74
N PRO A 79 50.04 -19.90 19.70
CA PRO A 79 50.60 -19.24 20.86
C PRO A 79 50.01 -17.84 21.11
N ASP A 80 49.98 -17.49 22.40
CA ASP A 80 49.47 -16.26 22.99
C ASP A 80 50.11 -14.93 22.53
N SER A 81 49.27 -13.93 22.59
CA SER A 81 49.52 -12.51 22.88
C SER A 81 50.59 -11.72 22.12
N LEU A 82 50.13 -10.72 21.33
CA LEU A 82 50.84 -9.46 21.18
C LEU A 82 49.83 -8.31 20.84
N THR A 83 49.92 -7.25 21.62
CA THR A 83 49.22 -5.98 21.52
C THR A 83 49.46 -5.29 20.15
N PRO A 84 48.45 -4.58 19.59
CA PRO A 84 48.61 -3.82 18.36
C PRO A 84 49.35 -2.50 18.59
N PRO A 85 50.27 -2.08 17.67
CA PRO A 85 50.90 -0.77 17.72
C PRO A 85 50.01 0.32 17.12
N ALA A 86 50.19 1.55 17.65
CA ALA A 86 49.48 2.77 17.30
C ALA A 86 49.66 3.13 15.82
N ALA A 87 48.57 3.73 15.25
CA ALA A 87 48.53 4.24 13.89
C ALA A 87 49.45 5.46 13.69
N PRO A 88 50.20 5.58 12.57
CA PRO A 88 50.99 6.77 12.26
C PRO A 88 50.09 7.87 11.63
N ALA A 89 50.47 9.13 11.94
CA ALA A 89 49.85 10.36 11.44
C ALA A 89 49.99 10.53 9.89
N PRO A 90 49.07 11.27 9.22
CA PRO A 90 49.09 11.37 7.77
C PRO A 90 50.23 12.26 7.28
N ALA A 91 51.05 11.75 6.36
CA ALA A 91 52.10 12.45 5.66
C ALA A 91 51.51 13.44 4.62
N ARG A 92 52.07 14.66 4.60
CA ARG A 92 51.79 15.69 3.61
C ARG A 92 52.27 15.28 2.22
N ILE A 93 51.38 15.35 1.23
CA ILE A 93 51.69 15.13 -0.19
C ILE A 93 52.31 16.40 -0.76
N PRO A 94 53.43 16.37 -1.47
CA PRO A 94 53.99 17.52 -2.15
C PRO A 94 53.21 17.82 -3.43
N THR A 95 52.91 19.08 -3.68
CA THR A 95 52.36 19.62 -4.93
C THR A 95 53.30 19.36 -6.10
N ALA A 96 52.88 18.52 -7.04
CA ALA A 96 53.57 18.30 -8.31
C ALA A 96 53.00 19.28 -9.40
N ALA A 97 53.90 19.81 -10.18
CA ALA A 97 53.70 20.79 -11.23
C ALA A 97 52.74 20.33 -12.34
N THR A 98 51.91 21.25 -12.79
CA THR A 98 51.02 21.15 -13.93
C THR A 98 51.79 20.95 -15.24
N THR A 99 51.58 19.78 -15.87
CA THR A 99 51.88 19.57 -17.29
C THR A 99 50.56 19.72 -18.09
N PRO A 100 50.55 20.44 -19.20
CA PRO A 100 49.30 20.62 -19.96
C PRO A 100 48.89 19.35 -20.69
N ALA A 101 47.58 19.02 -20.60
CA ALA A 101 46.95 17.90 -21.30
C ALA A 101 46.94 18.12 -22.83
N PRO A 102 47.02 17.06 -23.65
CA PRO A 102 46.93 17.20 -25.09
C PRO A 102 45.51 17.55 -25.53
N ALA A 103 45.42 18.43 -26.55
CA ALA A 103 44.19 18.92 -27.12
C ALA A 103 43.31 17.80 -27.68
N VAL A 104 42.05 17.81 -27.26
CA VAL A 104 40.99 16.95 -27.82
C VAL A 104 40.62 17.52 -29.19
N PRO A 105 40.51 16.68 -30.27
CA PRO A 105 40.07 17.15 -31.58
C PRO A 105 38.61 17.59 -31.51
N GLU A 106 38.35 18.80 -32.06
CA GLU A 106 37.00 19.36 -32.21
C GLU A 106 36.12 18.42 -33.08
N ALA A 107 34.95 18.10 -32.56
CA ALA A 107 33.92 17.38 -33.30
C ALA A 107 33.34 18.30 -34.41
N PRO A 108 33.02 17.76 -35.61
CA PRO A 108 32.48 18.54 -36.68
C PRO A 108 31.12 19.16 -36.31
N PRO A 109 30.77 20.36 -36.79
CA PRO A 109 29.55 21.07 -36.41
C PRO A 109 28.31 20.27 -36.81
N VAL A 110 27.49 19.98 -35.79
CA VAL A 110 26.16 19.37 -35.96
C VAL A 110 25.27 20.37 -36.69
N LYS A 111 24.82 20.04 -37.90
CA LYS A 111 23.82 20.81 -38.64
C LYS A 111 22.54 20.90 -37.80
N PRO A 112 21.91 22.08 -37.64
CA PRO A 112 20.68 22.21 -36.89
C PRO A 112 19.59 21.30 -37.50
N SER A 113 19.07 20.44 -36.68
CA SER A 113 17.92 19.61 -37.02
C SER A 113 16.74 20.54 -37.30
N LYS A 114 16.06 20.30 -38.43
CA LYS A 114 14.88 21.05 -38.87
C LYS A 114 13.86 21.02 -37.72
N VAL A 115 13.56 22.19 -37.16
CA VAL A 115 12.43 22.38 -36.25
C VAL A 115 11.17 21.85 -36.95
N ARG A 116 10.58 20.78 -36.42
CA ARG A 116 9.30 20.27 -36.92
C ARG A 116 8.25 21.35 -36.64
N LYS A 117 7.50 21.71 -37.72
CA LYS A 117 6.36 22.63 -37.56
C LYS A 117 5.39 22.05 -36.50
N PRO A 118 4.75 22.89 -35.68
CA PRO A 118 3.70 22.45 -34.80
C PRO A 118 2.66 21.64 -35.59
N VAL A 119 2.25 20.51 -35.04
CA VAL A 119 1.18 19.67 -35.61
C VAL A 119 -0.12 20.44 -35.46
N ASP A 120 -0.84 20.62 -36.56
CA ASP A 120 -2.17 21.19 -36.59
C ASP A 120 -3.16 20.16 -36.05
N VAL A 121 -3.48 20.29 -34.76
CA VAL A 121 -4.32 19.35 -34.00
C VAL A 121 -5.75 19.30 -34.57
N ASP A 122 -6.26 20.42 -35.06
CA ASP A 122 -7.63 20.47 -35.60
C ASP A 122 -7.72 19.77 -36.97
N LYS A 123 -6.66 19.86 -37.76
CA LYS A 123 -6.54 19.07 -39.01
C LYS A 123 -6.43 17.58 -38.72
N LEU A 124 -5.69 17.19 -37.68
CA LEU A 124 -5.56 15.79 -37.26
C LEU A 124 -6.88 15.22 -36.74
N LYS A 125 -7.64 16.00 -36.02
CA LYS A 125 -9.01 15.64 -35.53
C LYS A 125 -10.00 15.47 -36.70
N ALA A 126 -9.91 16.31 -37.73
CA ALA A 126 -10.72 16.18 -38.91
C ALA A 126 -10.40 14.90 -39.71
N GLU A 127 -9.12 14.57 -39.89
CA GLU A 127 -8.69 13.35 -40.55
C GLU A 127 -9.10 12.07 -39.78
N LEU A 128 -9.15 12.12 -38.47
CA LEU A 128 -9.61 10.98 -37.63
C LEU A 128 -11.14 10.83 -37.59
N SER A 129 -11.91 11.89 -37.84
CA SER A 129 -13.37 11.83 -37.91
C SER A 129 -13.88 11.14 -39.18
N GLU A 130 -13.08 11.09 -40.28
CA GLU A 130 -13.39 10.32 -41.46
C GLU A 130 -13.28 8.79 -41.29
N TRP A 131 -12.64 8.32 -40.19
CA TRP A 131 -12.53 6.89 -39.87
C TRP A 131 -13.68 6.38 -38.99
N GLY A 132 -14.84 6.90 -39.26
CA GLY A 132 -16.18 6.42 -38.99
C GLY A 132 -16.46 5.69 -37.69
N ALA A 133 -17.53 6.13 -37.07
CA ALA A 133 -18.38 5.46 -36.07
C ALA A 133 -18.22 5.80 -34.58
N TRP A 134 -17.53 6.89 -34.18
CA TRP A 134 -17.48 7.30 -32.77
C TRP A 134 -18.23 8.61 -32.47
N ALA A 135 -19.02 9.13 -33.41
CA ALA A 135 -19.66 10.44 -33.33
C ALA A 135 -21.08 10.46 -32.75
N SER A 136 -21.42 9.58 -31.81
CA SER A 136 -22.74 9.59 -31.19
C SER A 136 -22.70 9.55 -29.66
N MET A 137 -21.96 10.47 -29.05
CA MET A 137 -22.20 10.87 -27.67
C MET A 137 -22.51 12.38 -27.60
N PRO A 138 -23.51 12.83 -26.80
CA PRO A 138 -23.85 14.23 -26.71
C PRO A 138 -22.65 15.01 -26.15
N GLN A 139 -22.18 15.98 -26.91
CA GLN A 139 -21.18 16.94 -26.44
C GLN A 139 -21.75 17.78 -25.32
N LEU A 140 -21.30 17.57 -24.10
CA LEU A 140 -21.42 18.54 -23.02
C LEU A 140 -20.44 19.66 -23.33
N GLY A 141 -21.01 20.82 -23.72
CA GLY A 141 -20.29 21.97 -24.22
C GLY A 141 -19.19 22.46 -23.27
N SER A 142 -17.96 22.44 -23.78
CA SER A 142 -16.82 23.13 -23.20
C SER A 142 -16.99 24.64 -23.37
N LYS A 143 -17.53 25.33 -22.37
CA LYS A 143 -17.40 26.79 -22.28
C LYS A 143 -15.98 27.11 -21.81
N LYS A 144 -15.18 27.73 -22.70
CA LYS A 144 -13.93 28.38 -22.33
C LYS A 144 -14.17 29.30 -21.12
N PRO A 145 -13.27 29.34 -20.12
CA PRO A 145 -13.38 30.30 -19.05
C PRO A 145 -13.25 31.71 -19.63
N GLN A 146 -14.32 32.47 -19.63
CA GLN A 146 -14.25 33.90 -19.82
C GLN A 146 -13.66 34.51 -18.55
N ASP A 147 -12.62 35.32 -18.69
CA ASP A 147 -12.10 36.21 -17.65
C ASP A 147 -13.24 37.00 -17.01
N LYS A 148 -13.78 36.49 -15.91
CA LYS A 148 -14.69 37.24 -15.06
C LYS A 148 -13.89 38.00 -14.04
N LYS A 149 -13.96 39.32 -14.16
CA LYS A 149 -13.55 40.31 -13.16
C LYS A 149 -13.79 39.77 -11.75
N LYS A 150 -12.74 39.84 -10.91
CA LYS A 150 -12.79 39.57 -9.48
C LYS A 150 -13.95 40.31 -8.81
N SER A 151 -15.07 39.66 -8.62
CA SER A 151 -16.06 40.05 -7.62
C SER A 151 -15.56 39.53 -6.28
N LYS A 152 -15.21 40.46 -5.39
CA LYS A 152 -15.00 40.18 -3.97
C LYS A 152 -16.37 39.76 -3.37
N VAL A 153 -16.69 38.49 -3.46
CA VAL A 153 -17.65 37.86 -2.55
C VAL A 153 -16.81 36.95 -1.67
N GLY A 154 -16.59 37.37 -0.42
CA GLY A 154 -15.89 36.58 0.59
C GLY A 154 -16.67 35.30 0.87
N GLY A 155 -16.33 34.21 0.17
CA GLY A 155 -16.64 32.88 0.63
C GLY A 155 -15.78 32.57 1.86
N PRO A 156 -16.23 31.68 2.76
CA PRO A 156 -15.42 31.30 3.92
C PRO A 156 -14.07 30.79 3.44
N SER A 157 -12.99 31.42 3.94
CA SER A 157 -11.61 31.04 3.64
C SER A 157 -11.34 29.65 4.18
N LEU A 158 -10.57 28.83 3.44
CA LEU A 158 -10.02 27.57 3.91
C LEU A 158 -9.34 27.76 5.28
N VAL A 159 -9.69 26.90 6.24
CA VAL A 159 -9.21 26.96 7.62
C VAL A 159 -8.23 25.83 7.86
N TYR A 160 -7.04 26.14 8.36
CA TYR A 160 -6.13 25.14 8.94
C TYR A 160 -6.21 25.21 10.46
N ARG A 161 -6.37 24.05 11.11
CA ARG A 161 -6.32 23.90 12.56
C ARG A 161 -5.18 22.95 12.93
N PHE A 162 -4.22 23.46 13.69
CA PHE A 162 -3.10 22.67 14.21
C PHE A 162 -3.32 22.39 15.71
N PRO A 163 -2.59 21.40 16.30
CA PRO A 163 -2.63 21.16 17.74
C PRO A 163 -2.39 22.44 18.54
N GLY A 164 -3.25 22.70 19.52
CA GLY A 164 -3.25 23.95 20.30
C GLY A 164 -4.23 25.04 19.80
N ASP A 165 -4.69 24.97 18.56
CA ASP A 165 -5.69 25.92 18.04
C ASP A 165 -7.09 25.63 18.61
N SER A 166 -7.79 26.67 19.05
CA SER A 166 -9.17 26.57 19.59
C SER A 166 -10.26 26.87 18.56
N GLN A 167 -9.92 26.97 17.28
CA GLN A 167 -10.86 27.34 16.22
C GLN A 167 -11.92 26.27 16.02
N VAL A 168 -13.19 26.71 16.00
CA VAL A 168 -14.33 25.83 15.67
C VAL A 168 -14.42 25.69 14.14
N LEU A 169 -14.45 24.43 13.69
CA LEU A 169 -14.56 24.08 12.28
C LEU A 169 -16.04 23.94 11.91
N GLN A 170 -16.41 24.40 10.72
CA GLN A 170 -17.79 24.25 10.23
C GLN A 170 -18.12 22.79 9.91
N GLU A 171 -19.40 22.42 10.01
CA GLU A 171 -19.89 21.11 9.55
C GLU A 171 -19.66 20.93 8.05
N VAL A 172 -19.32 19.71 7.64
CA VAL A 172 -19.14 19.31 6.24
C VAL A 172 -19.92 18.03 5.92
N ASP A 173 -20.10 17.74 4.63
CA ASP A 173 -20.71 16.47 4.22
C ASP A 173 -19.75 15.32 4.47
N ILE A 174 -18.48 15.50 4.11
CA ILE A 174 -17.43 14.44 4.17
C ILE A 174 -16.21 14.96 4.93
N ALA A 175 -15.79 14.23 5.94
CA ALA A 175 -14.46 14.36 6.55
C ALA A 175 -13.57 13.24 6.01
N VAL A 176 -12.59 13.58 5.18
CA VAL A 176 -11.57 12.63 4.72
C VAL A 176 -10.49 12.51 5.79
N VAL A 177 -10.18 11.28 6.20
CA VAL A 177 -9.17 11.02 7.24
C VAL A 177 -7.95 10.35 6.62
N MET A 178 -6.79 11.01 6.74
CA MET A 178 -5.55 10.65 6.07
C MET A 178 -4.41 10.51 7.07
N GLU A 179 -3.51 9.58 6.81
CA GLU A 179 -2.28 9.42 7.59
C GLU A 179 -1.06 9.65 6.69
N SER A 180 -0.22 10.62 7.06
CA SER A 180 1.07 10.97 6.43
C SER A 180 1.05 11.25 4.91
N THR A 181 -0.14 11.51 4.32
CA THR A 181 -0.33 11.68 2.89
C THR A 181 -1.02 13.02 2.56
N TYR A 182 -2.19 12.98 1.90
CA TYR A 182 -2.92 14.18 1.48
C TYR A 182 -3.26 15.11 2.66
N PRO A 183 -3.12 16.43 2.53
CA PRO A 183 -2.71 17.17 1.33
C PRO A 183 -1.21 17.51 1.27
N PHE A 184 -0.39 17.03 2.20
CA PHE A 184 0.99 17.52 2.40
C PHE A 184 2.05 16.68 1.70
N THR A 185 1.73 15.44 1.31
CA THR A 185 2.65 14.54 0.61
C THR A 185 1.98 14.04 -0.67
N ALA A 186 2.74 13.97 -1.76
CA ALA A 186 2.29 13.39 -3.02
C ALA A 186 2.31 11.84 -2.96
N GLY A 187 1.65 11.20 -3.91
CA GLY A 187 1.55 9.75 -4.04
C GLY A 187 0.18 9.33 -4.59
N ASP A 188 0.04 8.07 -5.00
CA ASP A 188 -1.16 7.56 -5.68
C ASP A 188 -2.43 7.77 -4.83
N THR A 189 -2.38 7.44 -3.53
CA THR A 189 -3.49 7.67 -2.59
C THR A 189 -3.87 9.15 -2.51
N ALA A 190 -2.89 10.06 -2.45
CA ALA A 190 -3.16 11.48 -2.36
C ALA A 190 -3.78 12.02 -3.66
N VAL A 191 -3.34 11.53 -4.81
CA VAL A 191 -3.94 11.85 -6.14
C VAL A 191 -5.37 11.34 -6.21
N SER A 192 -5.65 10.12 -5.75
CA SER A 192 -7.00 9.56 -5.68
C SER A 192 -7.92 10.45 -4.85
N VAL A 193 -7.50 10.85 -3.65
CA VAL A 193 -8.27 11.76 -2.76
C VAL A 193 -8.50 13.13 -3.40
N GLN A 194 -7.48 13.73 -4.01
CA GLN A 194 -7.62 14.98 -4.75
C GLN A 194 -8.68 14.88 -5.84
N ASN A 195 -8.68 13.77 -6.61
CA ASN A 195 -9.66 13.51 -7.65
C ASN A 195 -11.07 13.33 -7.07
N ILE A 196 -11.21 12.58 -5.97
CA ILE A 196 -12.49 12.40 -5.28
C ILE A 196 -13.08 13.77 -4.89
N ILE A 197 -12.30 14.63 -4.25
CA ILE A 197 -12.76 15.94 -3.80
C ILE A 197 -13.11 16.83 -5.00
N ARG A 198 -12.21 16.89 -5.99
CA ARG A 198 -12.34 17.75 -7.17
C ARG A 198 -13.57 17.42 -8.02
N HIS A 199 -13.91 16.14 -8.15
CA HIS A 199 -15.02 15.69 -8.99
C HIS A 199 -16.35 15.58 -8.24
N ASN A 200 -16.40 15.98 -6.95
CA ASN A 200 -17.62 16.08 -6.15
C ASN A 200 -17.83 17.52 -5.66
N PRO A 201 -17.93 18.53 -6.57
CA PRO A 201 -17.99 19.93 -6.21
C PRO A 201 -19.29 20.33 -5.49
N ASP A 202 -20.30 19.50 -5.52
CA ASP A 202 -21.61 19.63 -4.88
C ASP A 202 -21.62 19.10 -3.44
N LEU A 203 -20.52 18.52 -2.96
CA LEU A 203 -20.31 18.11 -1.57
C LEU A 203 -19.22 18.99 -0.93
N THR A 204 -19.37 19.23 0.38
CA THR A 204 -18.37 19.94 1.18
C THR A 204 -17.45 18.96 1.88
N PHE A 205 -16.15 19.26 1.87
CA PHE A 205 -15.11 18.39 2.44
C PHE A 205 -14.35 19.08 3.55
N GLY A 206 -13.92 18.30 4.54
CA GLY A 206 -12.86 18.60 5.47
C GLY A 206 -11.80 17.51 5.40
N VAL A 207 -10.58 17.80 5.80
CA VAL A 207 -9.48 16.84 5.86
C VAL A 207 -8.96 16.75 7.27
N ILE A 208 -8.99 15.56 7.86
CA ILE A 208 -8.29 15.24 9.11
C ILE A 208 -6.97 14.57 8.72
N HIS A 209 -5.85 15.24 8.99
CA HIS A 209 -4.52 14.76 8.64
C HIS A 209 -3.76 14.33 9.88
N ILE A 210 -3.38 13.07 9.95
CA ILE A 210 -2.56 12.50 11.02
C ILE A 210 -1.11 12.50 10.54
N ALA A 211 -0.22 13.15 11.28
CA ALA A 211 1.21 13.21 11.01
C ALA A 211 2.02 12.77 12.24
N ASP A 212 3.25 12.32 12.02
CA ASP A 212 4.09 11.85 13.12
C ASP A 212 4.35 12.95 14.15
N ASN A 213 4.80 14.10 13.70
CA ASN A 213 5.12 15.25 14.59
C ASN A 213 5.11 16.57 13.82
N SER A 214 5.43 17.67 14.50
CA SER A 214 5.45 19.02 13.95
C SER A 214 6.53 19.29 12.89
N ASN A 215 7.46 18.36 12.67
CA ASN A 215 8.47 18.45 11.59
C ASN A 215 7.91 17.91 10.26
N ALA A 216 6.74 17.24 10.28
CA ALA A 216 6.08 16.79 9.07
C ALA A 216 5.74 17.97 8.14
N PRO A 217 5.66 17.76 6.81
CA PRO A 217 5.29 18.81 5.87
C PRO A 217 3.93 19.44 6.24
N ALA A 218 3.91 20.78 6.33
CA ALA A 218 2.69 21.54 6.62
C ALA A 218 2.25 22.43 5.44
N LYS A 219 3.00 22.41 4.33
CA LYS A 219 2.63 23.09 3.10
C LYS A 219 1.96 22.10 2.16
N SER A 220 0.72 22.41 1.76
CA SER A 220 0.01 21.55 0.80
C SER A 220 0.77 21.42 -0.51
N MET A 221 0.89 20.17 -0.99
CA MET A 221 1.42 19.82 -2.31
C MET A 221 0.36 19.97 -3.41
N PHE A 222 -0.93 20.07 -3.03
CA PHE A 222 -2.06 20.18 -3.94
C PHE A 222 -2.71 21.55 -3.83
N GLU A 223 -3.23 22.05 -4.94
CA GLU A 223 -4.20 23.15 -4.92
C GLU A 223 -5.54 22.60 -4.42
N LEU A 224 -5.90 22.97 -3.19
CA LEU A 224 -7.13 22.45 -2.57
C LEU A 224 -8.36 23.05 -3.25
N PRO A 225 -9.30 22.21 -3.71
CA PRO A 225 -10.54 22.68 -4.33
C PRO A 225 -11.39 23.55 -3.39
N ALA A 226 -12.19 24.46 -3.93
CA ALA A 226 -13.00 25.41 -3.14
C ALA A 226 -14.07 24.76 -2.23
N ASN A 227 -14.40 23.49 -2.47
CA ASN A 227 -15.29 22.71 -1.63
C ASN A 227 -14.59 22.09 -0.40
N VAL A 228 -13.25 22.15 -0.28
CA VAL A 228 -12.55 21.88 0.98
C VAL A 228 -12.72 23.08 1.91
N LYS A 229 -13.23 22.86 3.10
CA LYS A 229 -13.53 23.91 4.08
C LYS A 229 -12.47 24.06 5.14
N TRP A 230 -11.85 22.96 5.53
CA TRP A 230 -10.81 22.95 6.56
C TRP A 230 -9.86 21.76 6.42
N VAL A 231 -8.68 21.92 7.02
CA VAL A 231 -7.69 20.88 7.27
C VAL A 231 -7.38 20.88 8.77
N ASP A 232 -7.66 19.79 9.45
CA ASP A 232 -7.40 19.56 10.88
C ASP A 232 -6.22 18.61 11.04
N VAL A 233 -5.15 19.05 11.71
CA VAL A 233 -3.91 18.29 11.83
C VAL A 233 -3.78 17.67 13.23
N ILE A 234 -3.44 16.40 13.27
CA ILE A 234 -3.14 15.64 14.48
C ILE A 234 -1.67 15.24 14.46
N TYR A 235 -0.88 15.56 15.47
CA TYR A 235 0.47 15.06 15.64
C TYR A 235 0.49 13.90 16.63
N LEU A 236 0.99 12.73 16.17
CA LEU A 236 1.14 11.53 17.01
C LEU A 236 2.18 11.75 18.13
N GLU A 237 3.23 12.51 17.84
CA GLU A 237 4.28 12.88 18.77
C GLU A 237 4.26 14.38 19.01
N SER A 238 3.86 14.80 20.19
CA SER A 238 3.83 16.20 20.63
C SER A 238 4.20 16.28 22.10
N THR A 239 5.17 17.15 22.42
CA THR A 239 5.58 17.38 23.80
C THR A 239 4.42 17.87 24.67
N GLU A 240 3.60 18.80 24.16
CA GLU A 240 2.44 19.32 24.87
C GLU A 240 1.41 18.24 25.16
N VAL A 241 1.14 17.35 24.18
CA VAL A 241 0.20 16.24 24.35
C VAL A 241 0.73 15.23 25.35
N SER A 242 2.03 14.90 25.29
CA SER A 242 2.68 13.99 26.23
C SER A 242 2.68 14.53 27.68
N GLU A 243 2.92 15.84 27.88
CA GLU A 243 2.83 16.46 29.19
C GLU A 243 1.42 16.44 29.76
N LYS A 244 0.40 16.74 28.97
CA LYS A 244 -1.02 16.62 29.37
C LYS A 244 -1.37 15.18 29.74
N PHE A 245 -0.98 14.22 28.91
CA PHE A 245 -1.21 12.81 29.19
C PHE A 245 -0.55 12.34 30.48
N SER A 246 0.71 12.71 30.70
CA SER A 246 1.43 12.40 31.96
C SER A 246 0.69 12.88 33.20
N GLY A 247 0.05 14.05 33.13
CA GLY A 247 -0.82 14.55 34.21
C GLY A 247 -2.06 13.68 34.44
N LEU A 248 -2.66 13.17 33.35
CA LEU A 248 -3.86 12.33 33.42
C LEU A 248 -3.59 10.92 33.94
N VAL A 249 -2.41 10.36 33.71
CA VAL A 249 -2.00 9.04 34.23
C VAL A 249 -2.06 8.99 35.77
N SER A 250 -1.90 10.14 36.46
CA SER A 250 -2.01 10.26 37.91
C SER A 250 -3.44 10.53 38.40
N SER A 251 -4.43 10.59 37.50
CA SER A 251 -5.82 10.83 37.89
C SER A 251 -6.40 9.65 38.69
N PRO A 252 -7.16 9.90 39.75
CA PRO A 252 -7.73 8.82 40.53
C PRO A 252 -8.81 8.07 39.73
N VAL A 253 -8.73 6.75 39.77
CA VAL A 253 -9.73 5.82 39.23
C VAL A 253 -10.00 4.72 40.26
N THR A 254 -11.17 4.10 40.17
CA THR A 254 -11.55 2.99 41.07
C THR A 254 -11.12 1.64 40.47
N ASP A 255 -11.00 0.60 41.34
CA ASP A 255 -10.74 -0.77 40.88
C ASP A 255 -11.77 -1.27 39.86
N GLU A 256 -13.02 -0.81 39.97
CA GLU A 256 -14.09 -1.15 39.02
C GLU A 256 -13.87 -0.51 37.66
N GLN A 257 -13.49 0.77 37.64
CA GLN A 257 -13.15 1.48 36.37
C GLN A 257 -11.93 0.87 35.68
N VAL A 258 -10.92 0.45 36.45
CA VAL A 258 -9.77 -0.26 35.92
C VAL A 258 -10.19 -1.59 35.28
N ARG A 259 -11.07 -2.35 35.94
CA ARG A 259 -11.61 -3.59 35.39
C ARG A 259 -12.39 -3.34 34.10
N GLU A 260 -13.17 -2.27 34.00
CA GLU A 260 -13.87 -1.88 32.76
C GLU A 260 -12.88 -1.67 31.60
N VAL A 261 -11.72 -1.02 31.82
CA VAL A 261 -10.66 -0.87 30.83
C VAL A 261 -10.08 -2.23 30.43
N LEU A 262 -9.79 -3.08 31.39
CA LEU A 262 -9.19 -4.39 31.18
C LEU A 262 -10.16 -5.32 30.41
N ASP A 263 -11.43 -5.33 30.80
CA ASP A 263 -12.47 -6.13 30.15
C ASP A 263 -12.73 -5.69 28.71
N ALA A 264 -12.66 -4.38 28.43
CA ALA A 264 -12.79 -3.85 27.08
C ALA A 264 -11.63 -4.31 26.17
N ILE A 265 -10.39 -4.28 26.68
CA ILE A 265 -9.22 -4.78 25.95
C ILE A 265 -9.35 -6.29 25.70
N GLU A 266 -9.70 -7.09 26.71
CA GLU A 266 -9.84 -8.55 26.59
C GLU A 266 -10.96 -8.95 25.61
N SER A 267 -12.10 -8.27 25.67
CA SER A 267 -13.24 -8.53 24.81
C SER A 267 -12.94 -8.19 23.35
N SER A 268 -12.20 -7.12 23.10
CA SER A 268 -11.80 -6.72 21.74
C SER A 268 -10.98 -7.80 21.05
N VAL A 269 -10.05 -8.44 21.77
CA VAL A 269 -9.22 -9.54 21.24
C VAL A 269 -10.06 -10.75 20.84
N THR A 270 -11.21 -10.97 21.47
CA THR A 270 -12.14 -12.06 21.10
C THR A 270 -13.13 -11.66 20.01
N GLY A 271 -13.01 -10.46 19.45
CA GLY A 271 -13.89 -9.93 18.40
C GLY A 271 -15.20 -9.34 18.93
N ASN A 272 -15.36 -9.21 20.25
CA ASN A 272 -16.48 -8.50 20.84
C ASN A 272 -16.08 -7.05 21.16
N HIS A 273 -16.48 -6.13 20.31
CA HIS A 273 -16.13 -4.70 20.41
C HIS A 273 -17.12 -3.86 21.24
N GLU A 274 -18.22 -4.44 21.72
CA GLU A 274 -19.24 -3.71 22.46
C GLU A 274 -18.74 -3.09 23.78
N PRO A 275 -17.90 -3.78 24.60
CA PRO A 275 -17.28 -3.15 25.76
C PRO A 275 -16.33 -2.01 25.42
N MET A 276 -15.65 -2.07 24.28
CA MET A 276 -14.79 -0.98 23.81
C MET A 276 -15.60 0.25 23.43
N HIS A 277 -16.76 0.09 22.79
CA HIS A 277 -17.69 1.18 22.53
C HIS A 277 -18.17 1.85 23.82
N ALA A 278 -18.60 1.05 24.79
CA ALA A 278 -19.02 1.55 26.09
C ALA A 278 -17.90 2.32 26.80
N LEU A 279 -16.68 1.78 26.80
CA LEU A 279 -15.49 2.43 27.36
C LEU A 279 -15.19 3.75 26.62
N TYR A 280 -15.30 3.75 25.28
CA TYR A 280 -15.09 4.97 24.51
C TYR A 280 -16.04 6.08 24.94
N GLU A 281 -17.34 5.82 24.98
CA GLU A 281 -18.35 6.83 25.35
C GLU A 281 -18.25 7.25 26.81
N ASN A 282 -18.01 6.30 27.73
CA ASN A 282 -18.05 6.58 29.18
C ASN A 282 -16.74 7.18 29.71
N ALA A 283 -15.59 6.90 29.10
CA ALA A 283 -14.29 7.18 29.69
C ALA A 283 -13.25 7.84 28.77
N ILE A 284 -13.45 7.81 27.44
CA ILE A 284 -12.49 8.35 26.46
C ILE A 284 -13.05 9.58 25.77
N ASN A 285 -14.24 9.51 25.18
CA ASN A 285 -14.86 10.58 24.41
C ASN A 285 -15.03 11.85 25.27
N PRO A 286 -14.35 12.97 24.94
CA PRO A 286 -14.40 14.17 25.78
C PRO A 286 -15.78 14.85 25.85
N GLN A 287 -16.71 14.48 24.96
CA GLN A 287 -18.07 15.05 24.95
C GLN A 287 -19.04 14.30 25.88
N THR A 288 -18.80 13.01 26.15
CA THR A 288 -19.76 12.15 26.87
C THR A 288 -19.19 11.52 28.14
N ARG A 289 -17.86 11.40 28.24
CA ARG A 289 -17.22 10.73 29.37
C ARG A 289 -17.60 11.30 30.74
N THR A 290 -17.79 10.41 31.66
CA THR A 290 -18.05 10.73 33.08
C THR A 290 -16.81 10.58 33.96
N TRP A 291 -15.80 9.84 33.50
CA TRP A 291 -14.50 9.65 34.14
C TRP A 291 -13.42 9.53 33.03
N SER A 292 -12.15 9.40 33.41
CA SER A 292 -11.05 9.36 32.46
C SER A 292 -10.32 8.02 32.51
N ALA A 293 -10.33 7.27 31.38
CA ALA A 293 -9.65 5.98 31.26
C ALA A 293 -8.13 6.07 31.47
N TRP A 294 -7.54 7.22 31.24
CA TRP A 294 -6.07 7.41 31.25
C TRP A 294 -5.45 7.21 32.62
N GLY A 295 -6.21 7.44 33.71
CA GLY A 295 -5.79 7.14 35.08
C GLY A 295 -5.58 5.66 35.38
N ALA A 296 -6.18 4.76 34.55
CA ALA A 296 -6.00 3.32 34.72
C ALA A 296 -4.55 2.88 34.60
N LEU A 297 -3.77 3.52 33.72
CA LEU A 297 -2.35 3.21 33.49
C LEU A 297 -1.50 3.40 34.77
N GLY A 298 -1.81 4.42 35.58
CA GLY A 298 -1.15 4.69 36.87
C GLY A 298 -1.67 3.83 38.03
N HIS A 299 -2.72 3.06 37.83
CA HIS A 299 -3.37 2.30 38.88
C HIS A 299 -2.70 0.94 39.11
N ARG A 300 -2.62 0.54 40.39
CA ARG A 300 -1.96 -0.70 40.81
C ARG A 300 -2.56 -1.95 40.15
N GLU A 301 -3.89 -2.05 40.06
CA GLU A 301 -4.57 -3.20 39.47
C GLU A 301 -4.22 -3.37 37.99
N PHE A 302 -4.13 -2.26 37.23
CA PHE A 302 -3.71 -2.30 35.82
C PHE A 302 -2.28 -2.84 35.69
N MET A 303 -1.35 -2.33 36.49
CA MET A 303 0.04 -2.80 36.47
C MET A 303 0.19 -4.25 36.94
N ASN A 304 -0.59 -4.68 37.91
CA ASN A 304 -0.63 -6.09 38.32
C ASN A 304 -1.13 -6.98 37.15
N ALA A 305 -2.16 -6.55 36.44
CA ALA A 305 -2.65 -7.24 35.26
C ALA A 305 -1.58 -7.30 34.15
N ALA A 306 -0.89 -6.19 33.87
CA ALA A 306 0.19 -6.12 32.92
C ALA A 306 1.36 -7.05 33.26
N ILE A 307 1.80 -7.06 34.52
CA ILE A 307 2.85 -7.96 35.04
C ILE A 307 2.43 -9.42 34.89
N LYS A 308 1.20 -9.75 35.24
CA LYS A 308 0.65 -11.10 35.11
C LYS A 308 0.59 -11.55 33.65
N ALA A 309 0.26 -10.63 32.73
CA ALA A 309 0.24 -10.86 31.31
C ALA A 309 1.64 -11.12 30.73
N ALA A 310 2.63 -10.36 31.16
CA ALA A 310 4.03 -10.56 30.79
C ALA A 310 4.56 -11.94 31.25
N GLY A 311 3.92 -12.59 32.22
CA GLY A 311 4.25 -13.95 32.67
C GLY A 311 5.58 -14.02 33.40
N LYS A 312 6.27 -15.17 33.31
CA LYS A 312 7.61 -15.39 33.89
C LYS A 312 8.73 -14.87 32.95
N ALA A 313 8.52 -13.75 32.32
CA ALA A 313 9.55 -13.15 31.51
C ALA A 313 10.60 -12.53 32.43
N ASP A 314 11.67 -13.28 32.69
CA ASP A 314 12.82 -12.81 33.47
C ASP A 314 13.56 -11.65 32.79
N ASP A 315 13.16 -11.33 31.54
CA ASP A 315 13.86 -10.41 30.65
C ASP A 315 13.20 -9.03 30.52
N ILE A 316 12.03 -8.79 31.14
CA ILE A 316 11.35 -7.48 31.13
C ILE A 316 11.42 -6.82 32.49
N SER A 317 12.06 -5.65 32.55
CA SER A 317 11.92 -4.81 33.72
C SER A 317 10.51 -4.18 33.81
N LEU A 318 10.05 -3.93 35.02
CA LEU A 318 8.78 -3.22 35.27
C LEU A 318 8.74 -1.86 34.56
N SER A 319 9.87 -1.17 34.48
CA SER A 319 9.99 0.11 33.75
C SER A 319 9.72 -0.05 32.26
N GLN A 320 10.30 -1.07 31.63
CA GLN A 320 10.08 -1.31 30.20
C GLN A 320 8.62 -1.70 29.88
N LEU A 321 8.00 -2.48 30.77
CA LEU A 321 6.57 -2.82 30.63
C LEU A 321 5.69 -1.58 30.78
N PHE A 322 6.00 -0.71 31.73
CA PHE A 322 5.30 0.55 31.91
C PHE A 322 5.50 1.46 30.67
N ASP A 323 6.73 1.58 30.17
CA ASP A 323 7.03 2.40 28.99
C ASP A 323 6.27 1.91 27.73
N LEU A 324 6.15 0.60 27.57
CA LEU A 324 5.36 0.01 26.48
C LEU A 324 3.88 0.39 26.61
N ALA A 325 3.29 0.17 27.78
CA ALA A 325 1.91 0.51 28.04
C ALA A 325 1.67 2.03 27.94
N TYR A 326 2.60 2.85 28.46
CA TYR A 326 2.54 4.31 28.38
C TYR A 326 2.51 4.79 26.93
N ASN A 327 3.42 4.33 26.07
CA ASN A 327 3.47 4.73 24.66
C ASN A 327 2.24 4.28 23.89
N PHE A 328 1.70 3.11 24.19
CA PHE A 328 0.45 2.62 23.62
C PHE A 328 -0.73 3.52 23.99
N PHE A 329 -0.94 3.79 25.29
CA PHE A 329 -2.02 4.63 25.77
C PHE A 329 -1.88 6.09 25.29
N LEU A 330 -0.65 6.61 25.25
CA LEU A 330 -0.39 7.96 24.71
C LEU A 330 -0.82 8.09 23.26
N ARG A 331 -0.58 7.07 22.43
CA ARG A 331 -1.03 7.05 21.03
C ARG A 331 -2.56 7.08 20.95
N ILE A 332 -3.25 6.24 21.71
CA ILE A 332 -4.72 6.21 21.76
C ILE A 332 -5.28 7.53 22.27
N TYR A 333 -4.69 8.09 23.33
CA TYR A 333 -5.04 9.40 23.87
C TYR A 333 -4.94 10.49 22.79
N THR A 334 -3.84 10.53 22.07
CA THR A 334 -3.59 11.54 21.03
C THR A 334 -4.64 11.48 19.92
N LEU A 335 -5.07 10.29 19.55
CA LEU A 335 -6.05 10.09 18.46
C LEU A 335 -7.49 10.34 18.93
N LEU A 336 -7.84 9.91 20.12
CA LEU A 336 -9.23 9.78 20.56
C LEU A 336 -9.69 10.79 21.62
N ASP A 337 -8.80 11.32 22.47
CA ASP A 337 -9.17 12.32 23.50
C ASP A 337 -9.28 13.72 22.92
N ARG A 338 -10.16 13.87 21.95
CA ARG A 338 -10.39 15.13 21.24
C ARG A 338 -11.81 15.24 20.67
N VAL A 339 -12.29 16.45 20.52
CA VAL A 339 -13.53 16.71 19.79
C VAL A 339 -13.23 16.74 18.31
N LEU A 340 -13.75 15.77 17.59
CA LEU A 340 -13.59 15.65 16.14
C LEU A 340 -14.56 16.57 15.41
N PRO A 341 -14.15 17.18 14.27
CA PRO A 341 -15.00 18.04 13.48
C PRO A 341 -16.26 17.30 12.99
N THR A 342 -17.40 18.01 12.94
CA THR A 342 -18.67 17.39 12.54
C THR A 342 -18.73 17.14 11.04
N ALA A 343 -19.06 15.89 10.68
CA ALA A 343 -19.30 15.46 9.31
C ALA A 343 -20.39 14.40 9.25
N ARG A 344 -21.06 14.28 8.11
CA ARG A 344 -22.07 13.22 7.89
C ARG A 344 -21.42 11.87 7.59
N VAL A 345 -20.30 11.89 6.85
CA VAL A 345 -19.52 10.72 6.51
C VAL A 345 -18.05 10.97 6.86
N TYR A 346 -17.44 10.04 7.56
CA TYR A 346 -16.00 10.00 7.82
C TYR A 346 -15.40 8.95 6.90
N HIS A 347 -14.58 9.38 5.95
CA HIS A 347 -13.97 8.51 4.96
C HIS A 347 -12.47 8.36 5.23
N ALA A 348 -12.07 7.21 5.77
CA ALA A 348 -10.67 6.86 5.95
C ALA A 348 -10.10 6.15 4.71
N HIS A 349 -8.84 6.43 4.40
CA HIS A 349 -8.11 5.81 3.30
C HIS A 349 -7.06 4.79 3.75
N SER A 350 -7.21 4.29 4.97
CA SER A 350 -6.48 3.14 5.52
C SER A 350 -7.20 2.59 6.76
N SER A 351 -7.06 1.30 6.99
CA SER A 351 -7.58 0.61 8.20
C SER A 351 -6.67 0.76 9.43
N GLY A 352 -5.69 1.68 9.40
CA GLY A 352 -4.81 2.02 10.52
C GLY A 352 -5.39 3.10 11.44
N ASN A 353 -4.55 4.04 11.86
CA ASN A 353 -4.95 5.14 12.74
C ASN A 353 -6.04 6.04 12.10
N ALA A 354 -6.01 6.20 10.77
CA ALA A 354 -7.04 6.95 10.07
C ALA A 354 -8.43 6.31 10.22
N GLY A 355 -8.51 4.98 10.13
CA GLY A 355 -9.75 4.23 10.38
C GLY A 355 -10.27 4.44 11.80
N LEU A 356 -9.39 4.36 12.81
CA LEU A 356 -9.76 4.57 14.21
C LEU A 356 -10.35 5.98 14.45
N VAL A 357 -9.73 7.02 13.89
CA VAL A 357 -10.22 8.40 13.99
C VAL A 357 -11.54 8.56 13.27
N ALA A 358 -11.70 7.94 12.10
CA ALA A 358 -12.97 7.99 11.34
C ALA A 358 -14.11 7.30 12.10
N ALA A 359 -13.86 6.12 12.69
CA ALA A 359 -14.82 5.41 13.52
C ALA A 359 -15.22 6.26 14.74
N ALA A 360 -14.26 6.83 15.46
CA ALA A 360 -14.51 7.73 16.58
C ALA A 360 -15.33 8.97 16.18
N GLY A 361 -15.02 9.58 15.03
CA GLY A 361 -15.77 10.71 14.49
C GLY A 361 -17.22 10.36 14.16
N ALA A 362 -17.43 9.18 13.57
CA ALA A 362 -18.76 8.66 13.27
C ALA A 362 -19.59 8.46 14.55
N VAL A 363 -18.98 7.90 15.62
CA VAL A 363 -19.64 7.74 16.92
C VAL A 363 -19.94 9.10 17.54
N GLN A 364 -18.97 10.01 17.65
CA GLN A 364 -19.16 11.34 18.29
C GLN A 364 -20.27 12.15 17.63
N ASN A 365 -20.34 12.13 16.30
CA ASN A 365 -21.21 13.02 15.52
C ASN A 365 -22.41 12.31 14.90
N LYS A 366 -22.65 11.03 15.24
CA LYS A 366 -23.71 10.18 14.68
C LYS A 366 -23.66 10.14 13.13
N GLY A 367 -22.44 10.18 12.60
CA GLY A 367 -22.13 10.06 11.19
C GLY A 367 -22.00 8.61 10.74
N LYS A 368 -21.49 8.40 9.53
CA LYS A 368 -21.22 7.09 8.93
C LYS A 368 -19.73 6.93 8.68
N PHE A 369 -19.19 5.75 8.96
CA PHE A 369 -17.80 5.44 8.66
C PHE A 369 -17.71 4.69 7.34
N PHE A 370 -16.91 5.22 6.42
CA PHE A 370 -16.58 4.65 5.12
C PHE A 370 -15.06 4.43 5.05
N LEU A 371 -14.64 3.26 4.58
CA LEU A 371 -13.23 2.89 4.48
C LEU A 371 -12.87 2.57 3.03
N THR A 372 -11.78 3.14 2.52
CA THR A 372 -11.11 2.69 1.29
C THR A 372 -9.74 2.12 1.62
N GLU A 373 -9.53 0.86 1.27
CA GLU A 373 -8.22 0.21 1.34
C GLU A 373 -7.50 0.35 0.01
N HIS A 374 -6.56 1.28 -0.06
CA HIS A 374 -5.67 1.42 -1.23
C HIS A 374 -4.65 0.27 -1.29
N ASN A 375 -4.10 -0.07 -0.14
CA ASN A 375 -3.31 -1.27 0.13
C ASN A 375 -3.89 -1.94 1.37
N LEU A 376 -3.54 -3.19 1.63
CA LEU A 376 -3.89 -3.82 2.91
C LEU A 376 -2.98 -3.25 4.02
N ASN A 377 -3.35 -2.09 4.54
CA ASN A 377 -2.53 -1.30 5.46
C ASN A 377 -2.04 -2.11 6.67
N ILE A 378 -2.90 -2.96 7.23
CA ILE A 378 -2.55 -3.80 8.39
C ILE A 378 -1.46 -4.81 8.02
N ARG A 379 -1.60 -5.52 6.89
CA ARG A 379 -0.60 -6.46 6.39
C ARG A 379 0.75 -5.76 6.18
N ASP A 380 0.71 -4.62 5.52
CA ASP A 380 1.91 -3.86 5.17
C ASP A 380 2.61 -3.30 6.41
N SER A 381 1.85 -2.82 7.39
CA SER A 381 2.38 -2.33 8.69
C SER A 381 3.04 -3.45 9.49
N ILE A 382 2.43 -4.63 9.53
CA ILE A 382 3.00 -5.80 10.23
C ILE A 382 4.28 -6.28 9.51
N ASN A 383 4.26 -6.38 8.19
CA ASN A 383 5.43 -6.81 7.43
C ASN A 383 6.59 -5.80 7.55
N LYS A 384 6.29 -4.51 7.56
CA LYS A 384 7.28 -3.45 7.81
C LYS A 384 7.86 -3.54 9.23
N LEU A 385 7.03 -3.73 10.24
CA LEU A 385 7.46 -3.92 11.64
C LEU A 385 8.43 -5.09 11.77
N LEU A 386 8.13 -6.21 11.08
CA LEU A 386 8.91 -7.44 11.13
C LEU A 386 10.04 -7.49 10.10
N SER A 387 10.32 -6.40 9.39
CA SER A 387 11.33 -6.32 8.32
C SER A 387 11.18 -7.43 7.28
N ARG A 388 9.93 -7.70 6.86
CA ARG A 388 9.57 -8.72 5.87
C ARG A 388 9.13 -8.08 4.55
N ASP A 389 9.06 -8.88 3.48
CA ASP A 389 8.48 -8.46 2.21
C ASP A 389 7.01 -8.01 2.41
N LEU A 390 6.66 -6.83 1.90
CA LEU A 390 5.36 -6.19 2.20
C LEU A 390 4.15 -6.99 1.72
N ASN A 391 4.27 -7.78 0.64
CA ASN A 391 3.20 -8.64 0.12
C ASN A 391 3.06 -9.98 0.86
N ARG A 392 3.90 -10.24 1.87
CA ARG A 392 3.87 -11.51 2.60
C ARG A 392 2.56 -11.65 3.35
N ARG A 393 1.95 -12.83 3.23
CA ARG A 393 0.67 -13.15 3.88
C ARG A 393 0.78 -12.98 5.40
N VAL A 394 -0.22 -12.34 5.97
CA VAL A 394 -0.43 -12.16 7.41
C VAL A 394 -1.81 -12.70 7.74
N THR A 395 -1.89 -13.54 8.77
CA THR A 395 -3.15 -14.13 9.25
C THR A 395 -3.36 -13.76 10.70
N SER A 396 -4.54 -14.00 11.24
CA SER A 396 -4.85 -13.77 12.65
C SER A 396 -3.94 -14.53 13.63
N GLU A 397 -3.28 -15.60 13.20
CA GLU A 397 -2.29 -16.36 13.99
C GLU A 397 -0.86 -15.78 13.92
N ALA A 398 -0.67 -14.70 13.17
CA ALA A 398 0.63 -14.11 12.89
C ALA A 398 1.48 -13.80 14.14
N PRO A 399 0.92 -13.23 15.23
CA PRO A 399 1.73 -12.85 16.40
C PRO A 399 2.51 -14.01 17.01
N LEU A 400 1.93 -15.21 17.00
CA LEU A 400 2.57 -16.40 17.57
C LEU A 400 3.57 -17.08 16.64
N LYS A 401 3.35 -16.98 15.32
CA LYS A 401 4.14 -17.69 14.31
C LYS A 401 5.23 -16.85 13.67
N LEU A 402 5.11 -15.53 13.70
CA LEU A 402 6.00 -14.65 12.94
C LEU A 402 7.22 -14.20 13.72
N THR A 403 7.12 -14.07 15.04
CA THR A 403 8.23 -13.58 15.86
C THR A 403 8.19 -14.13 17.27
N THR A 404 9.38 -14.26 17.89
CA THR A 404 9.54 -14.58 19.31
C THR A 404 9.77 -13.33 20.15
N ASP A 405 10.03 -12.20 19.54
CA ASP A 405 10.19 -10.91 20.20
C ASP A 405 8.86 -10.38 20.69
N THR A 406 8.79 -9.99 21.97
CA THR A 406 7.51 -9.59 22.59
C THR A 406 7.05 -8.20 22.16
N PHE A 407 7.97 -7.27 21.91
CA PHE A 407 7.62 -5.96 21.38
C PHE A 407 6.98 -6.08 19.99
N GLU A 408 7.60 -6.86 19.10
CA GLU A 408 7.04 -7.13 17.77
C GLU A 408 5.70 -7.86 17.86
N ARG A 409 5.54 -8.83 18.78
CA ARG A 409 4.26 -9.51 19.01
C ARG A 409 3.17 -8.54 19.47
N PHE A 410 3.48 -7.68 20.43
CA PHE A 410 2.53 -6.69 20.95
C PHE A 410 2.02 -5.81 19.82
N TRP A 411 2.93 -5.21 19.03
CA TRP A 411 2.53 -4.31 17.94
C TRP A 411 1.88 -5.05 16.77
N THR A 412 2.28 -6.28 16.47
CA THR A 412 1.60 -7.13 15.47
C THR A 412 0.16 -7.40 15.88
N GLN A 413 -0.07 -7.78 17.14
CA GLN A 413 -1.42 -7.99 17.65
C GLN A 413 -2.25 -6.71 17.63
N TRP A 414 -1.65 -5.59 18.04
CA TRP A 414 -2.32 -4.29 17.96
C TRP A 414 -2.79 -3.96 16.55
N TRP A 415 -1.93 -4.14 15.55
CA TRP A 415 -2.32 -3.88 14.16
C TRP A 415 -3.46 -4.79 13.71
N LEU A 416 -3.45 -6.06 14.07
CA LEU A 416 -4.54 -6.99 13.75
C LEU A 416 -5.86 -6.57 14.41
N GLU A 417 -5.84 -6.21 15.70
CA GLU A 417 -7.05 -5.78 16.42
C GLU A 417 -7.57 -4.44 15.88
N LEU A 418 -6.68 -3.50 15.58
CA LEU A 418 -7.04 -2.23 14.99
C LEU A 418 -7.72 -2.42 13.63
N GLY A 419 -7.17 -3.30 12.79
CA GLY A 419 -7.77 -3.65 11.50
C GLY A 419 -9.15 -4.28 11.67
N ALA A 420 -9.26 -5.29 12.52
CA ALA A 420 -10.52 -5.99 12.78
C ALA A 420 -11.61 -5.03 13.30
N LEU A 421 -11.25 -4.13 14.24
CA LEU A 421 -12.14 -3.09 14.74
C LEU A 421 -12.60 -2.16 13.60
N ASN A 422 -11.68 -1.63 12.81
CA ASN A 422 -12.02 -0.69 11.73
C ASN A 422 -12.89 -1.35 10.65
N TYR A 423 -12.63 -2.60 10.30
CA TYR A 423 -13.50 -3.36 9.38
C TYR A 423 -14.89 -3.62 9.97
N ALA A 424 -14.98 -3.91 11.27
CA ALA A 424 -16.26 -4.11 11.95
C ALA A 424 -17.09 -2.81 11.99
N GLU A 425 -16.44 -1.66 12.24
CA GLU A 425 -17.10 -0.36 12.38
C GLU A 425 -17.50 0.27 11.05
N ALA A 426 -16.78 -0.01 9.96
CA ALA A 426 -17.10 0.55 8.65
C ALA A 426 -18.49 0.08 8.17
N GLU A 427 -19.30 1.00 7.65
CA GLU A 427 -20.58 0.69 6.98
C GLU A 427 -20.33 0.10 5.58
N LEU A 428 -19.26 0.54 4.92
CA LEU A 428 -18.82 0.11 3.61
C LEU A 428 -17.30 0.12 3.56
N ILE A 429 -16.73 -0.86 2.85
CA ILE A 429 -15.29 -0.93 2.59
C ILE A 429 -15.09 -1.06 1.08
N THR A 430 -14.34 -0.15 0.48
CA THR A 430 -13.94 -0.28 -0.92
C THR A 430 -12.49 -0.74 -1.03
N TYR A 431 -12.24 -1.60 -2.01
CA TYR A 431 -10.92 -2.13 -2.36
C TYR A 431 -10.65 -1.84 -3.82
N LEU A 432 -9.40 -1.63 -4.20
CA LEU A 432 -9.05 -1.28 -5.58
C LEU A 432 -9.10 -2.47 -6.54
N TYR A 433 -9.01 -3.70 -6.04
CA TYR A 433 -8.99 -4.91 -6.86
C TYR A 433 -9.60 -6.12 -6.11
N PRO A 434 -10.12 -7.14 -6.84
CA PRO A 434 -10.87 -8.24 -6.21
C PRO A 434 -10.07 -9.07 -5.21
N GLN A 435 -8.78 -9.36 -5.47
CA GLN A 435 -7.95 -10.16 -4.57
C GLN A 435 -7.78 -9.51 -3.19
N ALA A 436 -7.78 -8.15 -3.12
CA ALA A 436 -7.70 -7.45 -1.84
C ALA A 436 -8.88 -7.76 -0.91
N VAL A 437 -10.07 -8.00 -1.47
CA VAL A 437 -11.25 -8.42 -0.68
C VAL A 437 -10.99 -9.76 0.01
N THR A 438 -10.45 -10.73 -0.74
CA THR A 438 -10.13 -12.05 -0.20
C THR A 438 -9.01 -11.99 0.85
N ASP A 439 -7.95 -11.23 0.55
CA ASP A 439 -6.82 -11.08 1.46
C ASP A 439 -7.21 -10.34 2.76
N ALA A 440 -8.15 -9.38 2.68
CA ALA A 440 -8.65 -8.65 3.83
C ALA A 440 -9.49 -9.53 4.78
N GLN A 441 -10.17 -10.57 4.28
CA GLN A 441 -10.91 -11.51 5.12
C GLN A 441 -10.00 -12.19 6.15
N GLU A 442 -8.75 -12.48 5.79
CA GLU A 442 -7.76 -13.05 6.70
C GLU A 442 -7.36 -12.10 7.83
N LEU A 443 -7.62 -10.81 7.65
CA LEU A 443 -7.35 -9.74 8.61
C LEU A 443 -8.60 -9.25 9.35
N GLY A 444 -9.75 -9.92 9.14
CA GLY A 444 -11.02 -9.58 9.77
C GLY A 444 -11.98 -8.78 8.88
N GLY A 445 -11.66 -8.56 7.59
CA GLY A 445 -12.54 -7.88 6.64
C GLY A 445 -13.81 -8.67 6.35
N ALA A 446 -14.97 -7.98 6.38
CA ALA A 446 -16.28 -8.57 6.12
C ALA A 446 -16.64 -8.45 4.63
N GLN A 447 -16.88 -9.59 3.97
CA GLN A 447 -17.18 -9.63 2.53
C GLN A 447 -18.50 -8.92 2.20
N GLU A 448 -19.50 -8.99 3.09
CA GLU A 448 -20.79 -8.34 2.90
C GLU A 448 -20.75 -6.81 2.93
N LYS A 449 -19.65 -6.24 3.41
CA LYS A 449 -19.38 -4.79 3.41
C LYS A 449 -18.43 -4.38 2.29
N ALA A 450 -17.92 -5.32 1.52
CA ALA A 450 -16.88 -5.10 0.52
C ALA A 450 -17.47 -4.71 -0.84
N GLU A 451 -16.85 -3.74 -1.48
CA GLU A 451 -17.09 -3.35 -2.87
C GLU A 451 -15.74 -3.12 -3.56
N VAL A 452 -15.59 -3.59 -4.81
CA VAL A 452 -14.39 -3.30 -5.60
C VAL A 452 -14.61 -2.02 -6.40
N LEU A 453 -13.82 -1.00 -6.09
CA LEU A 453 -13.86 0.30 -6.74
C LEU A 453 -12.44 0.74 -7.08
N PRO A 454 -11.97 0.53 -8.32
CA PRO A 454 -10.62 0.87 -8.73
C PRO A 454 -10.40 2.38 -8.79
N ASP A 455 -9.16 2.82 -8.77
CA ASP A 455 -8.81 4.19 -9.12
C ASP A 455 -9.09 4.47 -10.60
N GLY A 456 -9.43 5.71 -10.89
CA GLY A 456 -9.74 6.18 -12.23
C GLY A 456 -8.63 7.03 -12.85
N ILE A 457 -8.65 7.12 -14.17
CA ILE A 457 -7.74 7.96 -14.96
C ILE A 457 -8.50 8.88 -15.90
N GLU A 458 -8.04 10.13 -16.06
CA GLU A 458 -8.56 11.05 -17.05
C GLU A 458 -8.17 10.62 -18.46
N TRP A 459 -9.19 10.33 -19.28
CA TRP A 459 -8.98 9.89 -20.66
C TRP A 459 -8.58 11.03 -21.58
N GLU A 460 -9.19 12.18 -21.42
CA GLU A 460 -9.04 13.35 -22.27
C GLU A 460 -7.67 14.00 -22.13
N ASP A 461 -7.12 14.05 -20.93
CA ASP A 461 -5.80 14.65 -20.66
C ASP A 461 -4.67 13.97 -21.42
N LEU A 462 -4.85 12.71 -21.79
CA LEU A 462 -3.86 11.89 -22.49
C LEU A 462 -4.22 11.66 -23.99
N GLU A 463 -5.13 12.46 -24.56
CA GLU A 463 -5.57 12.31 -25.96
C GLU A 463 -4.40 12.45 -26.95
N ILE A 464 -3.60 13.49 -26.84
CA ILE A 464 -2.49 13.74 -27.77
C ILE A 464 -1.41 12.67 -27.68
N PRO A 465 -0.86 12.32 -26.50
CA PRO A 465 0.09 11.21 -26.36
C PRO A 465 -0.47 9.88 -26.89
N ARG A 466 -1.75 9.61 -26.67
CA ARG A 466 -2.43 8.41 -27.18
C ARG A 466 -2.44 8.36 -28.70
N ILE A 467 -2.77 9.48 -29.36
CA ILE A 467 -2.75 9.59 -30.82
C ILE A 467 -1.34 9.32 -31.36
N TRP A 468 -0.31 9.91 -30.77
CA TRP A 468 1.08 9.68 -31.18
C TRP A 468 1.46 8.20 -31.06
N ARG A 469 1.05 7.55 -29.95
CA ARG A 469 1.30 6.12 -29.78
C ARG A 469 0.56 5.26 -30.80
N GLN A 470 -0.70 5.53 -31.08
CA GLN A 470 -1.48 4.82 -32.10
C GLN A 470 -0.84 4.92 -33.49
N GLN A 471 -0.24 6.05 -33.85
CA GLN A 471 0.49 6.21 -35.12
C GLN A 471 1.82 5.42 -35.18
N ALA A 472 2.38 5.07 -34.02
CA ALA A 472 3.61 4.29 -33.93
C ALA A 472 3.38 2.78 -34.06
N VAL A 473 2.24 2.27 -33.59
CA VAL A 473 1.91 0.83 -33.56
C VAL A 473 1.97 0.13 -34.97
N PRO A 474 1.47 0.71 -36.06
CA PRO A 474 1.57 0.08 -37.38
C PRO A 474 3.01 -0.09 -37.92
N LYS A 475 3.97 0.62 -37.29
CA LYS A 475 5.38 0.61 -37.75
C LYS A 475 6.25 -0.41 -36.98
N LEU A 476 5.67 -1.20 -36.08
CA LEU A 476 6.39 -2.16 -35.23
C LEU A 476 7.15 -3.23 -36.01
N GLU A 477 6.63 -3.66 -37.16
CA GLU A 477 7.29 -4.67 -38.04
C GLU A 477 8.66 -4.22 -38.58
N ARG A 478 8.89 -2.91 -38.62
CA ARG A 478 10.16 -2.32 -39.08
C ARG A 478 11.03 -1.81 -37.92
N LYS A 479 10.64 -2.15 -36.71
CA LYS A 479 11.30 -1.63 -35.52
C LYS A 479 12.58 -2.42 -35.24
N ILE A 480 13.69 -1.72 -35.09
CA ILE A 480 15.01 -2.28 -34.85
C ILE A 480 15.51 -2.06 -33.40
N SER A 481 14.79 -1.26 -32.62
CA SER A 481 15.15 -0.97 -31.24
C SER A 481 13.89 -0.70 -30.43
N TRP A 482 13.77 -1.37 -29.30
CA TRP A 482 12.63 -1.30 -28.38
C TRP A 482 13.01 -0.48 -27.15
N LYS A 483 12.08 0.34 -26.68
CA LYS A 483 12.26 1.17 -25.50
C LYS A 483 11.23 0.80 -24.45
N LEU A 484 11.70 0.42 -23.30
CA LEU A 484 10.87 0.12 -22.15
C LEU A 484 11.06 1.23 -21.10
N ALA A 485 10.03 1.51 -20.32
CA ALA A 485 10.08 2.45 -19.21
C ALA A 485 9.82 1.74 -17.88
N VAL A 486 10.44 2.21 -16.84
CA VAL A 486 10.03 2.00 -15.43
C VAL A 486 9.75 3.36 -14.85
N VAL A 487 8.67 3.51 -14.11
CA VAL A 487 8.31 4.75 -13.42
C VAL A 487 8.14 4.46 -11.95
N GLY A 488 8.72 5.26 -11.09
CA GLY A 488 8.50 5.16 -9.66
C GLY A 488 9.72 5.52 -8.82
N ASP A 489 9.56 5.29 -7.53
CA ASP A 489 10.54 5.56 -6.51
C ASP A 489 11.70 4.58 -6.57
N PHE A 490 12.90 5.04 -6.20
CA PHE A 490 14.02 4.16 -5.97
C PHE A 490 13.96 3.57 -4.55
N GLN A 491 13.16 2.51 -4.42
CA GLN A 491 12.97 1.75 -3.18
C GLN A 491 13.11 0.25 -3.44
N PRO A 492 13.55 -0.55 -2.46
CA PRO A 492 13.68 -2.01 -2.62
C PRO A 492 12.40 -2.70 -3.09
N SER A 493 11.25 -2.21 -2.63
CA SER A 493 9.93 -2.75 -3.01
C SER A 493 9.60 -2.61 -4.50
N LYS A 494 10.32 -1.75 -5.24
CA LYS A 494 10.11 -1.51 -6.69
C LYS A 494 10.89 -2.45 -7.60
N GLY A 495 11.74 -3.34 -7.08
CA GLY A 495 12.41 -4.39 -7.86
C GLY A 495 13.33 -3.90 -8.97
N ILE A 496 13.97 -2.72 -8.78
CA ILE A 496 14.85 -2.13 -9.81
C ILE A 496 16.14 -2.95 -9.97
N ILE A 497 16.68 -3.50 -8.90
CA ILE A 497 17.88 -4.37 -8.94
C ILE A 497 17.56 -5.62 -9.77
N GLU A 498 16.44 -6.28 -9.55
CA GLU A 498 15.99 -7.47 -10.25
C GLU A 498 15.74 -7.21 -11.74
N LEU A 499 15.27 -6.01 -12.06
CA LEU A 499 15.16 -5.57 -13.46
C LEU A 499 16.54 -5.39 -14.12
N ILE A 500 17.50 -4.79 -13.42
CA ILE A 500 18.87 -4.61 -13.94
C ILE A 500 19.49 -5.99 -14.20
N ASP A 501 19.28 -6.97 -13.31
CA ASP A 501 19.69 -8.36 -13.51
C ASP A 501 18.99 -8.99 -14.73
N ALA A 502 17.69 -8.76 -14.91
CA ALA A 502 16.94 -9.22 -16.07
C ALA A 502 17.49 -8.64 -17.39
N VAL A 503 17.85 -7.36 -17.40
CA VAL A 503 18.51 -6.75 -18.57
C VAL A 503 19.87 -7.40 -18.83
N LYS A 504 20.66 -7.69 -17.81
CA LYS A 504 21.95 -8.39 -17.95
C LYS A 504 21.76 -9.77 -18.58
N ILE A 505 20.81 -10.56 -18.08
CA ILE A 505 20.50 -11.90 -18.61
C ILE A 505 20.11 -11.78 -20.10
N MET A 506 19.28 -10.81 -20.47
CA MET A 506 18.84 -10.58 -21.83
C MET A 506 20.01 -10.22 -22.76
N VAL A 507 20.90 -9.32 -22.33
CA VAL A 507 22.08 -8.88 -23.09
C VAL A 507 23.08 -10.04 -23.28
N ASP A 508 23.34 -10.83 -22.24
CA ASP A 508 24.21 -12.01 -22.32
C ASP A 508 23.62 -13.08 -23.25
N GLY A 509 22.30 -13.17 -23.34
CA GLY A 509 21.59 -13.99 -24.33
C GLY A 509 21.61 -13.43 -25.77
N GLY A 510 22.36 -12.35 -26.02
CA GLY A 510 22.52 -11.74 -27.34
C GLY A 510 21.38 -10.81 -27.77
N LYS A 511 20.41 -10.51 -26.86
CA LYS A 511 19.29 -9.60 -27.13
C LYS A 511 19.71 -8.16 -26.80
N THR A 512 20.17 -7.42 -27.80
CA THR A 512 20.78 -6.09 -27.63
C THR A 512 19.95 -4.95 -28.23
N ASP A 513 18.74 -5.25 -28.73
CA ASP A 513 17.83 -4.31 -29.36
C ASP A 513 16.80 -3.70 -28.38
N VAL A 514 16.87 -4.02 -27.11
CA VAL A 514 16.01 -3.50 -26.03
C VAL A 514 16.79 -2.54 -25.14
N ARG A 515 16.16 -1.44 -24.76
CA ARG A 515 16.67 -0.47 -23.79
C ARG A 515 15.61 -0.14 -22.77
N VAL A 516 16.02 0.05 -21.52
CA VAL A 516 15.16 0.39 -20.40
C VAL A 516 15.55 1.76 -19.84
N ASP A 517 14.61 2.68 -19.79
CA ASP A 517 14.77 3.95 -19.11
C ASP A 517 14.08 3.90 -17.74
N LEU A 518 14.84 4.15 -16.69
CA LEU A 518 14.35 4.36 -15.33
C LEU A 518 13.94 5.82 -15.22
N LEU A 519 12.64 6.09 -15.33
CA LEU A 519 12.07 7.43 -15.31
C LEU A 519 11.89 7.91 -13.88
N LYS A 520 12.61 8.96 -13.54
CA LYS A 520 12.53 9.61 -12.24
C LYS A 520 11.76 10.92 -12.37
N PRO A 521 10.51 11.01 -11.87
CA PRO A 521 9.80 12.28 -11.78
C PRO A 521 10.53 13.30 -10.90
N THR A 522 10.57 14.56 -11.33
CA THR A 522 11.26 15.65 -10.60
C THR A 522 10.28 16.63 -9.95
N ASP A 523 8.99 16.32 -9.96
CA ASP A 523 7.91 17.12 -9.40
C ASP A 523 7.74 16.95 -7.87
N GLY A 524 8.55 16.09 -7.25
CA GLY A 524 8.46 15.76 -5.82
C GLY A 524 7.43 14.67 -5.51
N SER A 525 6.90 13.99 -6.53
CA SER A 525 5.94 12.89 -6.34
C SER A 525 6.58 11.59 -5.86
N THR A 526 7.92 11.49 -5.87
CA THR A 526 8.68 10.29 -5.49
C THR A 526 9.39 10.46 -4.16
N THR A 527 9.49 9.37 -3.41
CA THR A 527 10.22 9.26 -2.13
C THR A 527 11.35 8.25 -2.30
N ASP A 528 12.45 8.69 -2.92
CA ASP A 528 13.62 7.84 -3.14
C ASP A 528 14.38 7.57 -1.83
N GLU A 529 14.87 6.34 -1.69
CA GLU A 529 15.89 6.00 -0.69
C GLU A 529 17.29 6.24 -1.27
N PRO A 530 18.07 7.21 -0.77
CA PRO A 530 19.36 7.59 -1.38
C PRO A 530 20.37 6.43 -1.46
N GLU A 531 20.35 5.54 -0.47
CA GLU A 531 21.21 4.36 -0.43
C GLU A 531 20.82 3.35 -1.51
N TYR A 532 19.52 3.09 -1.68
CA TYR A 532 19.05 2.19 -2.71
C TYR A 532 19.29 2.74 -4.13
N TYR A 533 19.05 4.03 -4.33
CA TYR A 533 19.43 4.71 -5.58
C TYR A 533 20.89 4.51 -5.92
N SER A 534 21.79 4.76 -4.94
CA SER A 534 23.23 4.59 -5.11
C SER A 534 23.62 3.14 -5.44
N ARG A 535 22.94 2.17 -4.82
CA ARG A 535 23.10 0.73 -5.11
C ARG A 535 22.69 0.40 -6.55
N CYS A 536 21.54 0.91 -7.02
CA CYS A 536 21.09 0.72 -8.40
C CYS A 536 22.11 1.24 -9.41
N VAL A 537 22.63 2.46 -9.20
CA VAL A 537 23.67 3.06 -10.05
C VAL A 537 24.96 2.23 -10.06
N ALA A 538 25.39 1.76 -8.89
CA ALA A 538 26.57 0.90 -8.77
C ALA A 538 26.35 -0.43 -9.47
N HIS A 539 25.17 -1.03 -9.35
CA HIS A 539 24.82 -2.32 -9.94
C HIS A 539 24.80 -2.27 -11.48
N ILE A 540 24.24 -1.21 -12.07
CA ILE A 540 24.29 -0.97 -13.52
C ILE A 540 25.74 -0.99 -14.04
N LYS A 541 26.65 -0.30 -13.34
CA LYS A 541 28.09 -0.25 -13.70
C LYS A 541 28.78 -1.61 -13.50
N GLN A 542 28.51 -2.28 -12.36
CA GLN A 542 29.08 -3.58 -12.05
C GLN A 542 28.74 -4.63 -13.13
N LEU A 543 27.52 -4.61 -13.63
CA LEU A 543 27.06 -5.52 -14.67
C LEU A 543 27.40 -5.06 -16.11
N SER A 544 27.98 -3.86 -16.27
CA SER A 544 28.32 -3.26 -17.57
C SER A 544 27.12 -3.17 -18.53
N VAL A 545 25.97 -2.71 -18.00
CA VAL A 545 24.71 -2.57 -18.78
C VAL A 545 24.30 -1.11 -19.00
N GLU A 546 25.20 -0.14 -18.85
CA GLU A 546 24.92 1.30 -18.99
C GLU A 546 24.40 1.68 -20.39
N ASN A 547 24.69 0.89 -21.40
CA ASN A 547 24.18 1.10 -22.75
C ASN A 547 22.71 0.64 -22.92
N TYR A 548 22.19 -0.14 -21.97
CA TYR A 548 20.87 -0.77 -22.01
C TYR A 548 19.93 -0.26 -20.91
N VAL A 549 20.47 0.20 -19.78
CA VAL A 549 19.72 0.78 -18.66
C VAL A 549 20.16 2.21 -18.46
N ARG A 550 19.23 3.16 -18.54
CA ARG A 550 19.50 4.58 -18.40
C ARG A 550 18.59 5.23 -17.38
N LEU A 551 19.18 6.01 -16.48
CA LEU A 551 18.44 6.95 -15.62
C LEU A 551 18.02 8.16 -16.43
N ARG A 552 16.75 8.55 -16.34
CA ARG A 552 16.20 9.70 -17.04
C ARG A 552 15.30 10.51 -16.10
N ASP A 553 15.77 11.71 -15.74
CA ASP A 553 14.92 12.66 -15.05
C ASP A 553 13.83 13.16 -16.00
N VAL A 554 12.58 13.17 -15.54
CA VAL A 554 11.42 13.64 -16.28
C VAL A 554 10.61 14.57 -15.39
N LYS A 555 9.99 15.59 -15.96
CA LYS A 555 9.11 16.46 -15.19
C LYS A 555 7.85 15.69 -14.76
N ASP A 556 7.26 14.98 -15.70
CA ASP A 556 6.09 14.14 -15.51
C ASP A 556 6.23 12.93 -16.46
N ALA A 557 6.06 11.72 -15.94
CA ALA A 557 6.13 10.51 -16.76
C ALA A 557 5.03 10.47 -17.84
N ARG A 558 3.90 11.15 -17.62
CA ARG A 558 2.80 11.26 -18.59
C ARG A 558 3.24 11.92 -19.88
N ASP A 559 4.17 12.87 -19.85
CA ASP A 559 4.63 13.61 -21.02
C ASP A 559 5.41 12.73 -22.01
N VAL A 560 6.09 11.70 -21.50
CA VAL A 560 7.04 10.89 -22.28
C VAL A 560 6.60 9.42 -22.45
N MET A 561 5.58 8.94 -21.75
CA MET A 561 5.18 7.53 -21.75
C MET A 561 4.84 7.02 -23.17
N HIS A 562 4.29 7.87 -24.03
CA HIS A 562 3.97 7.52 -25.43
C HIS A 562 5.21 7.16 -26.28
N GLU A 563 6.43 7.53 -25.84
CA GLU A 563 7.69 7.18 -26.52
C GLU A 563 8.09 5.71 -26.32
N TYR A 564 7.52 5.06 -25.30
CA TYR A 564 7.91 3.72 -24.87
C TYR A 564 7.00 2.64 -25.42
N ASP A 565 7.56 1.46 -25.60
CA ASP A 565 6.88 0.30 -26.16
C ASP A 565 6.19 -0.56 -25.09
N ALA A 566 6.69 -0.55 -23.88
CA ALA A 566 6.00 -1.10 -22.73
C ALA A 566 6.42 -0.35 -21.45
N LEU A 567 5.54 -0.36 -20.46
CA LEU A 567 5.88 -0.06 -19.08
C LEU A 567 6.23 -1.36 -18.37
N VAL A 568 7.37 -1.38 -17.67
CA VAL A 568 7.79 -2.49 -16.83
C VAL A 568 7.49 -2.14 -15.37
N VAL A 569 6.80 -3.02 -14.66
CA VAL A 569 6.47 -2.89 -13.23
C VAL A 569 7.04 -4.09 -12.49
N PRO A 570 8.35 -4.09 -12.14
CA PRO A 570 9.02 -5.25 -11.56
C PRO A 570 8.85 -5.36 -10.05
N SER A 571 7.90 -4.64 -9.49
CA SER A 571 7.70 -4.42 -8.06
C SER A 571 7.40 -5.71 -7.30
N PHE A 572 7.81 -5.74 -6.03
CA PHE A 572 7.40 -6.76 -5.06
C PHE A 572 6.03 -6.50 -4.45
N GLN A 573 5.56 -5.26 -4.53
CA GLN A 573 4.25 -4.85 -4.03
C GLN A 573 3.67 -3.76 -4.93
N GLU A 574 2.45 -3.95 -5.37
CA GLU A 574 1.62 -2.93 -6.00
C GLU A 574 0.15 -3.16 -5.62
N SER A 575 -0.56 -2.06 -5.47
CA SER A 575 -2.01 -2.08 -5.38
C SER A 575 -2.62 -1.91 -6.77
N GLN A 576 -2.68 -0.66 -7.23
CA GLN A 576 -3.06 -0.30 -8.59
C GLN A 576 -2.16 0.86 -9.03
N PRO A 577 -1.00 0.57 -9.65
CA PRO A 577 -0.02 1.61 -9.96
C PRO A 577 -0.58 2.62 -10.96
N HIS A 578 -0.61 3.90 -10.58
CA HIS A 578 -1.10 4.98 -11.43
C HIS A 578 -0.34 5.07 -12.76
N ALA A 579 0.97 4.82 -12.74
CA ALA A 579 1.79 4.78 -13.95
C ALA A 579 1.29 3.73 -14.97
N ALA A 580 0.76 2.59 -14.50
CA ALA A 580 0.18 1.57 -15.38
C ALA A 580 -1.14 2.06 -16.01
N LEU A 581 -2.00 2.76 -15.25
CA LEU A 581 -3.21 3.37 -15.80
C LEU A 581 -2.86 4.40 -16.89
N VAL A 582 -1.85 5.24 -16.64
CA VAL A 582 -1.33 6.22 -17.63
C VAL A 582 -0.85 5.53 -18.90
N ALA A 583 -0.01 4.50 -18.76
CA ALA A 583 0.52 3.74 -19.89
C ALA A 583 -0.61 3.08 -20.70
N MET A 584 -1.52 2.39 -20.04
CA MET A 584 -2.66 1.72 -20.66
C MET A 584 -3.61 2.70 -21.36
N THR A 585 -3.78 3.93 -20.83
CA THR A 585 -4.59 4.99 -21.47
C THR A 585 -4.00 5.44 -22.81
N MET A 586 -2.69 5.29 -22.99
CA MET A 586 -2.02 5.51 -24.26
C MET A 586 -1.92 4.24 -25.12
N GLY A 587 -2.39 3.10 -24.63
CA GLY A 587 -2.25 1.80 -25.26
C GLY A 587 -0.82 1.24 -25.18
N VAL A 588 -0.05 1.63 -24.19
CA VAL A 588 1.27 1.04 -23.90
C VAL A 588 1.06 -0.22 -23.05
N PRO A 589 1.48 -1.40 -23.53
CA PRO A 589 1.36 -2.65 -22.80
C PRO A 589 2.14 -2.65 -21.49
N ILE A 590 1.68 -3.47 -20.53
CA ILE A 590 2.30 -3.62 -19.22
C ILE A 590 2.98 -4.98 -19.14
N ILE A 591 4.23 -5.01 -18.69
CA ILE A 591 4.92 -6.23 -18.30
C ILE A 591 5.47 -6.04 -16.88
N GLY A 592 5.56 -7.10 -16.08
CA GLY A 592 6.08 -6.96 -14.72
C GLY A 592 5.73 -8.11 -13.80
N SER A 593 5.62 -7.80 -12.51
CA SER A 593 5.39 -8.80 -11.47
C SER A 593 3.89 -9.05 -11.23
N SER A 594 3.55 -10.32 -10.97
CA SER A 594 2.20 -10.75 -10.59
C SER A 594 1.97 -10.51 -9.10
N VAL A 595 1.71 -9.25 -8.73
CA VAL A 595 1.50 -8.81 -7.34
C VAL A 595 0.28 -7.92 -7.21
N GLY A 596 -0.43 -8.02 -6.10
CA GLY A 596 -1.55 -7.15 -5.76
C GLY A 596 -2.61 -7.05 -6.85
N GLY A 597 -2.94 -5.82 -7.24
CA GLY A 597 -3.93 -5.52 -8.28
C GLY A 597 -3.45 -5.72 -9.72
N MET A 598 -2.17 -6.05 -9.93
CA MET A 598 -1.61 -6.19 -11.28
C MET A 598 -2.32 -7.26 -12.12
N ASN A 599 -2.72 -8.39 -11.51
CA ASN A 599 -3.44 -9.45 -12.23
C ASN A 599 -4.78 -8.94 -12.77
N ALA A 600 -5.59 -8.29 -11.94
CA ALA A 600 -6.87 -7.70 -12.33
C ALA A 600 -6.68 -6.62 -13.39
N LEU A 601 -5.64 -5.80 -13.26
CA LEU A 601 -5.36 -4.72 -14.19
C LEU A 601 -4.88 -5.22 -15.56
N VAL A 602 -4.05 -6.26 -15.61
CA VAL A 602 -3.27 -6.62 -16.82
C VAL A 602 -3.70 -7.93 -17.45
N THR A 603 -3.87 -9.01 -16.69
CA THR A 603 -3.94 -10.38 -17.22
C THR A 603 -5.31 -11.05 -17.13
N GLU A 604 -6.11 -10.76 -16.10
CA GLU A 604 -7.43 -11.38 -15.93
C GLU A 604 -8.35 -11.07 -17.12
N GLU A 605 -9.10 -12.07 -17.57
CA GLU A 605 -10.13 -11.86 -18.59
C GLU A 605 -11.29 -11.06 -17.98
N LEU A 606 -11.62 -9.94 -18.58
CA LEU A 606 -12.70 -9.06 -18.15
C LEU A 606 -13.83 -9.07 -19.19
N SER A 607 -15.03 -8.65 -18.78
CA SER A 607 -16.14 -8.43 -19.68
C SER A 607 -16.70 -7.03 -19.47
N ASP A 608 -16.87 -6.27 -20.55
CA ASP A 608 -17.49 -4.96 -20.50
C ASP A 608 -19.01 -5.04 -20.20
N ALA A 609 -19.66 -3.90 -20.10
CA ALA A 609 -21.10 -3.80 -19.83
C ALA A 609 -21.97 -4.47 -20.89
N GLN A 610 -21.43 -4.73 -22.09
CA GLN A 610 -22.08 -5.44 -23.20
C GLN A 610 -21.70 -6.92 -23.24
N HIS A 611 -21.07 -7.45 -22.20
CA HIS A 611 -20.56 -8.82 -22.08
C HIS A 611 -19.51 -9.21 -23.13
N LYS A 612 -18.87 -8.22 -23.77
CA LYS A 612 -17.75 -8.46 -24.67
C LYS A 612 -16.49 -8.73 -23.84
N LYS A 613 -15.82 -9.84 -24.13
CA LYS A 613 -14.57 -10.21 -23.47
C LYS A 613 -13.44 -9.27 -23.88
N ILE A 614 -12.67 -8.85 -22.89
CA ILE A 614 -11.46 -8.03 -23.03
C ILE A 614 -10.30 -8.88 -22.52
N GLY A 615 -9.36 -9.19 -23.39
CA GLY A 615 -8.18 -10.00 -23.06
C GLY A 615 -7.11 -9.23 -22.27
N ALA A 616 -5.96 -9.87 -22.09
CA ALA A 616 -4.81 -9.29 -21.42
C ALA A 616 -4.26 -8.06 -22.15
N SER A 617 -3.78 -7.08 -21.41
CA SER A 617 -3.08 -5.88 -21.89
C SER A 617 -1.56 -5.96 -21.72
N GLY A 618 -1.06 -7.14 -21.41
CA GLY A 618 0.33 -7.44 -21.13
C GLY A 618 0.51 -8.82 -20.55
N GLU A 619 1.66 -9.05 -19.92
CA GLU A 619 1.98 -10.33 -19.27
C GLU A 619 2.77 -10.10 -17.99
N LEU A 620 2.58 -10.97 -16.99
CA LEU A 620 3.17 -10.86 -15.66
C LEU A 620 3.95 -12.13 -15.31
N VAL A 621 5.01 -11.95 -14.51
CA VAL A 621 5.88 -13.03 -14.02
C VAL A 621 5.91 -13.03 -12.48
N PRO A 622 6.38 -14.09 -11.83
CA PRO A 622 6.57 -14.07 -10.38
C PRO A 622 7.48 -12.91 -9.93
N PRO A 623 7.20 -12.24 -8.80
CA PRO A 623 8.05 -11.16 -8.30
C PRO A 623 9.45 -11.66 -7.98
N GLY A 624 10.47 -10.86 -8.32
CA GLY A 624 11.89 -11.20 -8.11
C GLY A 624 12.49 -12.19 -9.10
N ASP A 625 11.70 -12.72 -10.06
CA ASP A 625 12.20 -13.64 -11.09
C ASP A 625 12.78 -12.87 -12.27
N SER A 626 14.06 -12.48 -12.16
CA SER A 626 14.79 -11.76 -13.21
C SER A 626 14.89 -12.54 -14.51
N ALA A 627 14.97 -13.88 -14.46
CA ALA A 627 15.07 -14.72 -15.66
C ALA A 627 13.75 -14.78 -16.42
N ALA A 628 12.62 -14.93 -15.72
CA ALA A 628 11.31 -14.86 -16.34
C ALA A 628 11.04 -13.47 -16.92
N LEU A 629 11.42 -12.40 -16.20
CA LEU A 629 11.28 -11.02 -16.68
C LEU A 629 12.12 -10.76 -17.92
N ALA A 630 13.37 -11.25 -17.99
CA ALA A 630 14.21 -11.17 -19.19
C ALA A 630 13.57 -11.88 -20.38
N THR A 631 13.01 -13.07 -20.16
CA THR A 631 12.31 -13.85 -21.18
C THR A 631 11.09 -13.09 -21.70
N LEU A 632 10.32 -12.48 -20.81
CA LEU A 632 9.13 -11.69 -21.15
C LEU A 632 9.49 -10.43 -21.94
N MET A 633 10.53 -9.69 -21.54
CA MET A 633 11.03 -8.54 -22.30
C MET A 633 11.49 -8.96 -23.72
N ALA A 634 12.13 -10.11 -23.86
CA ALA A 634 12.53 -10.63 -25.17
C ALA A 634 11.31 -11.03 -26.02
N LYS A 635 10.30 -11.67 -25.43
CA LYS A 635 9.04 -12.09 -26.09
C LYS A 635 8.28 -10.90 -26.69
N LEU A 636 8.19 -9.78 -25.96
CA LEU A 636 7.52 -8.56 -26.41
C LEU A 636 7.98 -8.11 -27.79
N THR A 637 9.27 -8.28 -28.09
CA THR A 637 9.90 -7.78 -29.32
C THR A 637 9.76 -8.73 -30.52
N GLN A 638 9.24 -9.95 -30.29
CA GLN A 638 9.19 -11.01 -31.31
C GLN A 638 7.83 -11.16 -31.99
N SER A 639 6.75 -10.64 -31.41
CA SER A 639 5.39 -10.80 -31.93
C SER A 639 4.65 -9.47 -32.05
N PRO A 640 4.68 -8.83 -33.22
CA PRO A 640 3.91 -7.61 -33.49
C PRO A 640 2.39 -7.79 -33.31
N GLU A 641 1.86 -9.00 -33.58
CA GLU A 641 0.44 -9.29 -33.45
C GLU A 641 0.05 -9.33 -31.96
N LEU A 642 0.85 -9.99 -31.12
CA LEU A 642 0.64 -10.01 -29.67
C LEU A 642 0.69 -8.60 -29.10
N TYR A 643 1.65 -7.79 -29.57
CA TYR A 643 1.74 -6.39 -29.16
C TYR A 643 0.48 -5.60 -29.50
N ARG A 644 -0.05 -5.74 -30.74
CA ARG A 644 -1.29 -5.06 -31.14
C ARG A 644 -2.48 -5.48 -30.29
N ALA A 645 -2.61 -6.77 -29.99
CA ALA A 645 -3.66 -7.27 -29.12
C ALA A 645 -3.56 -6.66 -27.69
N TRP A 646 -2.36 -6.60 -27.13
CA TRP A 646 -2.14 -5.96 -25.81
C TRP A 646 -2.44 -4.45 -25.86
N HIS A 647 -2.03 -3.76 -26.92
CA HIS A 647 -2.34 -2.35 -27.15
C HIS A 647 -3.85 -2.08 -27.16
N GLU A 648 -4.60 -2.83 -27.96
CA GLU A 648 -6.05 -2.68 -28.07
C GLU A 648 -6.77 -3.03 -26.75
N ASN A 649 -6.34 -4.11 -26.09
CA ASN A 649 -6.92 -4.53 -24.82
C ASN A 649 -6.62 -3.51 -23.71
N ALA A 650 -5.44 -2.88 -23.68
CA ALA A 650 -5.12 -1.82 -22.72
C ALA A 650 -6.12 -0.66 -22.82
N LEU A 651 -6.36 -0.17 -24.04
CA LEU A 651 -7.34 0.88 -24.30
C LEU A 651 -8.76 0.46 -23.93
N ALA A 652 -9.14 -0.78 -24.23
CA ALA A 652 -10.47 -1.30 -23.94
C ALA A 652 -10.71 -1.44 -22.42
N ARG A 653 -9.71 -1.94 -21.67
CA ARG A 653 -9.77 -2.05 -20.20
C ARG A 653 -9.98 -0.70 -19.53
N ILE A 654 -9.19 0.32 -19.94
CA ILE A 654 -9.36 1.68 -19.40
C ILE A 654 -10.77 2.20 -19.65
N LYS A 655 -11.28 2.08 -20.88
CA LYS A 655 -12.62 2.57 -21.21
C LYS A 655 -13.74 1.86 -20.47
N ALA A 656 -13.59 0.56 -20.21
CA ALA A 656 -14.62 -0.23 -19.56
C ALA A 656 -14.67 -0.01 -18.04
N PHE A 657 -13.50 0.15 -17.37
CA PHE A 657 -13.44 0.03 -15.90
C PHE A 657 -12.75 1.19 -15.18
N TYR A 658 -11.88 1.94 -15.85
CA TYR A 658 -10.95 2.86 -15.18
C TYR A 658 -11.13 4.33 -15.59
N LEU A 659 -12.24 4.70 -16.23
CA LEU A 659 -12.50 6.11 -16.53
C LEU A 659 -12.83 6.89 -15.25
N LEU A 660 -12.06 7.94 -14.98
CA LEU A 660 -12.22 8.75 -13.77
C LEU A 660 -13.66 9.26 -13.56
N PRO A 661 -14.39 9.76 -14.59
CA PRO A 661 -15.77 10.19 -14.38
C PRO A 661 -16.72 9.08 -13.95
N GLN A 662 -16.47 7.82 -14.32
CA GLN A 662 -17.29 6.67 -13.89
C GLN A 662 -17.03 6.36 -12.43
N VAL A 663 -15.77 6.24 -12.05
CA VAL A 663 -15.34 5.99 -10.67
C VAL A 663 -15.84 7.09 -9.74
N MET A 664 -15.71 8.35 -10.14
CA MET A 664 -16.15 9.50 -9.31
C MET A 664 -17.66 9.56 -9.15
N ARG A 665 -18.45 9.19 -10.17
CA ARG A 665 -19.91 9.04 -10.00
C ARG A 665 -20.26 7.99 -8.96
N ARG A 666 -19.50 6.91 -8.88
CA ARG A 666 -19.72 5.88 -7.85
C ARG A 666 -19.42 6.41 -6.45
N TYR A 667 -18.31 7.13 -6.26
CA TYR A 667 -18.01 7.80 -4.99
C TYR A 667 -19.09 8.80 -4.59
N ASN A 668 -19.60 9.63 -5.53
CA ASN A 668 -20.71 10.54 -5.26
C ASN A 668 -21.97 9.82 -4.79
N ALA A 669 -22.33 8.71 -5.46
CA ALA A 669 -23.49 7.90 -5.08
C ALA A 669 -23.32 7.27 -3.68
N ILE A 670 -22.12 6.76 -3.36
CA ILE A 670 -21.79 6.22 -2.04
C ILE A 670 -21.97 7.30 -0.97
N TYR A 671 -21.37 8.47 -1.13
CA TYR A 671 -21.45 9.55 -0.16
C TYR A 671 -22.90 10.02 0.08
N ARG A 672 -23.69 10.19 -0.99
CA ARG A 672 -25.09 10.60 -0.86
C ARG A 672 -25.93 9.54 -0.16
N ASN A 673 -25.70 8.27 -0.46
CA ASN A 673 -26.44 7.16 0.15
C ASN A 673 -26.09 6.98 1.61
N LEU A 674 -24.80 7.01 1.96
CA LEU A 674 -24.34 6.95 3.35
C LEU A 674 -24.84 8.15 4.15
N GLY A 675 -24.68 9.35 3.64
CA GLY A 675 -25.15 10.58 4.31
C GLY A 675 -26.66 10.64 4.50
N ALA A 676 -27.45 9.93 3.66
CA ALA A 676 -28.88 9.78 3.80
C ALA A 676 -29.32 8.55 4.64
N GLY A 677 -28.39 7.75 5.15
CA GLY A 677 -28.67 6.49 5.84
C GLY A 677 -29.33 5.42 4.97
N LYS A 678 -29.12 5.47 3.64
CA LYS A 678 -29.80 4.62 2.66
C LYS A 678 -28.85 3.70 1.89
N HIS A 679 -27.60 3.62 2.31
CA HIS A 679 -26.64 2.81 1.57
C HIS A 679 -26.99 1.32 1.67
N LYS A 680 -27.01 0.66 0.51
CA LYS A 680 -27.14 -0.77 0.39
C LYS A 680 -25.91 -1.26 -0.35
N VAL A 681 -25.09 -2.07 0.31
CA VAL A 681 -23.93 -2.67 -0.32
C VAL A 681 -24.42 -3.54 -1.48
N ILE A 682 -23.92 -3.28 -2.67
CA ILE A 682 -24.13 -4.14 -3.83
C ILE A 682 -23.01 -5.17 -3.73
N GLY A 683 -23.23 -6.19 -2.90
CA GLY A 683 -22.23 -7.27 -2.69
C GLY A 683 -21.84 -7.91 -4.01
N GLY A 684 -20.56 -7.85 -4.33
CA GLY A 684 -20.01 -8.55 -5.48
C GLY A 684 -18.50 -8.32 -5.61
N MET A 685 -17.75 -9.40 -5.84
CA MET A 685 -16.33 -9.33 -6.19
C MET A 685 -16.09 -8.86 -7.64
N ALA A 686 -17.13 -8.50 -8.38
CA ALA A 686 -17.01 -7.98 -9.73
C ALA A 686 -16.66 -6.48 -9.69
N MET A 687 -15.66 -6.08 -10.46
CA MET A 687 -15.46 -4.67 -10.77
C MET A 687 -16.75 -4.14 -11.39
N VAL A 688 -17.33 -3.09 -10.81
CA VAL A 688 -18.57 -2.50 -11.30
C VAL A 688 -18.24 -1.70 -12.57
N PRO A 689 -18.79 -2.08 -13.75
CA PRO A 689 -18.52 -1.38 -15.00
C PRO A 689 -19.06 0.04 -15.03
#